data_05df48d52dfcf57c6c7908578abfecbc
#
_entry.id   05df48d52dfcf57c6c7908578abfecbc
#
_cell.length_a   1.000
_cell.length_b   1.000
_cell.length_c   1.000
_cell.angle_alpha   90.00
_cell.angle_beta   90.00
_cell.angle_gamma   90.00
#
_symmetry.space_group_name_H-M   'P 1'
#
loop_
_entity.id
_entity.type
_entity.pdbx_description
1 polymer ?
#
loop_
_entity_poly.entity_id
_entity_poly.type
_entity_poly.pdbx_seq_one_letter_code
_entity_poly.pdbx_strand_id
1 'polypeptide(L)'
;MRNLLFLFITTVLIAQAPPSFKLKEINIDGNLATSENMVLYTAGLQKDQEVSSEDFRRAVKRLWELGVFNDIQIHFDGETPDGIIITIEVKEAPVLGRVFFKGNKKIKDKKFKEEITFQRGMRIKPNFITKSINKMSQLYMEDGYFLANITASMDTVGIGKDQKQDITFSINEGKKLKIKDIKIEGRNNNFGWIATNSWIPLPNFIRTKLSLFKLRWQLKETKIRSWWRIWAPAYDQKKFDEDLNVLTTFYRDEGYRDFSILSDSVYYEPKKRGLIVLLNVDEGNQYKFRNFSWEGNELYTTEILDGALNINQGDSYSQAGFEKAVFQDVQSLYMDRGYLYSSIEPYFTPVGEDSLDVHFSITENNEVYIRNINIYGNDKTRENVIRRELDVFPGDLFRRTLLQRSMRKLSVLNYFDPTSLSPNVIPVDEDEIDLDISLQEKSSDKASANIGFTGIYGMTGGGNLEFNNFLGKGQVLSFGFNVGTQVSVMNNYGTPGKYESFNIRFMDPMFRDTPNRIGFSLFYTFRGQGNSYYFYPFDQLSKGGSIEWGRRLKWPDDYFRAYWSLTLRRAEYMGDEEVLNEYLGSFRKSTGINLSQTIVRDSRDQAEFPTQGSSATLVSTFSGGSLGGDEHYHKHVLTLDWYTPTFWKFVLTSSLKMGTIRQLNVGGGYTYIPPYERFIMGGNGIPYGTMLRGYPDNSIGPLTSQGRGIGGNTIMKYSTEFRFPFSENPVVYGMLFAEAGGVWNDTRLIKSLGSPRREPLELKRSAGIGIRFFMPMIGQLGFDMGYGFDDIIGDGNPQGWEYTIIFGR
;
A
#
# COMPACT_ATOMS: atom_id res chain seq x y z
N MET A 1 -77.77 -17.07 -42.02
CA MET A 1 -77.75 -18.52 -42.35
C MET A 1 -76.47 -19.10 -41.79
N ARG A 2 -76.46 -19.88 -40.91
CA ARG A 2 -76.77 -21.24 -40.58
C ARG A 2 -76.07 -21.60 -39.27
N ASN A 3 -76.86 -21.95 -38.31
CA ASN A 3 -76.55 -22.48 -36.97
C ASN A 3 -75.65 -23.67 -37.06
N LEU A 4 -74.62 -23.73 -36.14
CA LEU A 4 -73.99 -24.94 -35.69
C LEU A 4 -73.97 -24.94 -34.19
N LEU A 5 -74.88 -25.71 -33.68
CA LEU A 5 -75.07 -26.08 -32.26
C LEU A 5 -73.92 -27.01 -31.89
N PHE A 6 -73.05 -26.58 -30.94
CA PHE A 6 -72.10 -27.49 -30.31
C PHE A 6 -72.73 -28.01 -29.01
N LEU A 7 -73.03 -29.29 -29.01
CA LEU A 7 -73.53 -30.09 -27.90
C LEU A 7 -72.30 -30.34 -26.96
N PHE A 8 -72.31 -29.70 -25.78
CA PHE A 8 -71.35 -30.02 -24.71
C PHE A 8 -71.92 -31.25 -23.96
N ILE A 9 -71.28 -32.41 -24.21
CA ILE A 9 -71.47 -33.62 -23.36
C ILE A 9 -70.55 -33.45 -22.16
N THR A 10 -71.14 -33.02 -21.04
CA THR A 10 -70.42 -33.08 -19.74
C THR A 10 -70.43 -34.52 -19.28
N THR A 11 -69.26 -35.22 -19.54
CA THR A 11 -68.95 -36.46 -18.81
C THR A 11 -68.66 -36.10 -17.38
N VAL A 12 -69.58 -36.34 -16.50
CA VAL A 12 -69.36 -36.37 -15.05
C VAL A 12 -68.41 -37.58 -14.79
N LEU A 13 -67.09 -37.30 -14.62
CA LEU A 13 -66.21 -38.24 -14.03
C LEU A 13 -66.63 -38.40 -12.55
N ILE A 14 -67.37 -39.50 -12.24
CA ILE A 14 -67.54 -39.92 -10.87
C ILE A 14 -66.13 -40.34 -10.42
N ALA A 15 -65.44 -39.49 -9.61
CA ALA A 15 -64.22 -39.88 -8.92
C ALA A 15 -64.63 -41.00 -7.95
N GLN A 16 -64.36 -42.25 -8.30
CA GLN A 16 -64.37 -43.31 -7.33
C GLN A 16 -63.44 -42.94 -6.20
N ALA A 17 -63.95 -42.87 -4.96
CA ALA A 17 -63.12 -42.70 -3.81
C ALA A 17 -62.04 -43.81 -3.83
N PRO A 18 -60.79 -43.52 -3.56
CA PRO A 18 -59.73 -44.51 -3.53
C PRO A 18 -60.17 -45.64 -2.56
N PRO A 19 -59.87 -46.91 -2.87
CA PRO A 19 -60.22 -48.02 -2.01
C PRO A 19 -59.65 -47.77 -0.61
N SER A 20 -60.50 -47.73 0.40
CA SER A 20 -60.09 -47.63 1.80
C SER A 20 -59.97 -49.02 2.39
N PHE A 21 -59.00 -49.23 3.22
CA PHE A 21 -58.69 -50.45 3.90
C PHE A 21 -58.69 -50.19 5.41
N LYS A 22 -59.28 -51.07 6.22
CA LYS A 22 -59.16 -50.97 7.66
C LYS A 22 -57.82 -51.56 8.12
N LEU A 23 -57.02 -50.79 8.91
CA LEU A 23 -55.77 -51.26 9.50
C LEU A 23 -56.03 -52.12 10.72
N LYS A 24 -55.70 -53.41 10.65
CA LYS A 24 -55.83 -54.29 11.77
C LYS A 24 -54.61 -54.32 12.67
N GLU A 25 -53.43 -54.32 12.06
CA GLU A 25 -52.17 -54.40 12.77
C GLU A 25 -51.09 -53.65 12.02
N ILE A 26 -50.20 -52.90 12.77
CA ILE A 26 -49.10 -52.15 12.26
C ILE A 26 -47.85 -52.66 12.98
N ASN A 27 -46.95 -53.25 12.25
CA ASN A 27 -45.66 -53.65 12.74
C ASN A 27 -44.58 -52.61 12.35
N ILE A 28 -43.59 -52.41 13.16
CA ILE A 28 -42.46 -51.55 12.88
C ILE A 28 -41.20 -52.36 12.93
N ASP A 29 -40.36 -52.27 11.88
CA ASP A 29 -39.10 -52.97 11.82
C ASP A 29 -37.97 -51.98 11.49
N GLY A 30 -36.77 -52.25 11.97
CA GLY A 30 -35.57 -51.48 11.67
C GLY A 30 -35.39 -50.22 12.53
N ASN A 31 -36.25 -49.93 13.49
CA ASN A 31 -36.10 -48.83 14.44
C ASN A 31 -35.12 -49.22 15.56
N LEU A 32 -33.94 -48.58 15.59
CA LEU A 32 -32.87 -48.84 16.58
C LEU A 32 -32.94 -47.91 17.79
N ALA A 33 -33.00 -46.62 17.53
CA ALA A 33 -32.99 -45.54 18.53
C ALA A 33 -34.35 -44.82 18.64
N THR A 34 -35.13 -44.83 17.58
CA THR A 34 -36.45 -44.21 17.53
C THR A 34 -37.50 -45.16 18.10
N SER A 35 -38.36 -44.73 19.03
CA SER A 35 -39.38 -45.55 19.60
C SER A 35 -40.48 -45.83 18.58
N GLU A 36 -41.06 -47.07 18.65
CA GLU A 36 -42.22 -47.46 17.80
C GLU A 36 -43.37 -46.46 17.89
N ASN A 37 -43.67 -45.99 19.11
CA ASN A 37 -44.73 -45.00 19.33
C ASN A 37 -44.43 -43.67 18.56
N MET A 38 -43.19 -43.24 18.46
CA MET A 38 -42.82 -42.04 17.70
C MET A 38 -43.03 -42.23 16.18
N VAL A 39 -42.70 -43.44 15.69
CA VAL A 39 -42.91 -43.79 14.27
C VAL A 39 -44.37 -43.79 13.96
N LEU A 40 -45.21 -44.48 14.79
CA LEU A 40 -46.67 -44.51 14.62
C LEU A 40 -47.34 -43.16 14.69
N TYR A 41 -47.00 -42.39 15.73
CA TYR A 41 -47.54 -41.03 15.91
C TYR A 41 -47.23 -40.12 14.73
N THR A 42 -45.99 -40.15 14.25
CA THR A 42 -45.56 -39.33 13.13
C THR A 42 -46.16 -39.79 11.80
N ALA A 43 -46.24 -41.10 11.58
CA ALA A 43 -46.92 -41.66 10.42
C ALA A 43 -48.40 -41.24 10.36
N GLY A 44 -49.00 -41.05 11.54
CA GLY A 44 -50.42 -40.73 11.64
C GLY A 44 -51.33 -41.87 11.25
N LEU A 45 -50.82 -43.10 11.45
CA LEU A 45 -51.55 -44.35 11.21
C LEU A 45 -51.89 -44.99 12.56
N GLN A 46 -53.16 -45.36 12.72
CA GLN A 46 -53.66 -46.01 13.96
C GLN A 46 -54.33 -47.32 13.66
N LYS A 47 -54.29 -48.21 14.60
CA LYS A 47 -55.06 -49.46 14.55
C LYS A 47 -56.55 -49.15 14.45
N ASP A 48 -57.28 -49.95 13.68
CA ASP A 48 -58.68 -49.84 13.38
C ASP A 48 -59.11 -48.60 12.55
N GLN A 49 -58.12 -47.81 12.04
CA GLN A 49 -58.40 -46.71 11.17
C GLN A 49 -58.66 -47.18 9.73
N GLU A 50 -59.58 -46.50 9.03
CA GLU A 50 -59.71 -46.63 7.57
C GLU A 50 -58.65 -45.76 6.89
N VAL A 51 -57.84 -46.34 5.99
CA VAL A 51 -56.73 -45.72 5.30
C VAL A 51 -56.82 -45.94 3.79
N SER A 52 -56.39 -44.99 3.05
CA SER A 52 -56.29 -45.07 1.59
C SER A 52 -54.81 -45.08 1.17
N SER A 53 -54.53 -45.33 -0.10
CA SER A 53 -53.17 -45.24 -0.64
C SER A 53 -52.52 -43.83 -0.44
N GLU A 54 -53.34 -42.81 -0.34
CA GLU A 54 -52.88 -41.46 -0.09
C GLU A 54 -52.41 -41.25 1.36
N ASP A 55 -53.03 -41.97 2.31
CA ASP A 55 -52.63 -41.93 3.72
C ASP A 55 -51.28 -42.59 3.93
N PHE A 56 -50.96 -43.66 3.21
CA PHE A 56 -49.60 -44.24 3.21
C PHE A 56 -48.58 -43.31 2.62
N ARG A 57 -48.87 -42.61 1.53
CA ARG A 57 -47.97 -41.60 0.97
C ARG A 57 -47.74 -40.48 1.97
N ARG A 58 -48.77 -40.00 2.64
CA ARG A 58 -48.66 -38.98 3.69
C ARG A 58 -47.84 -39.48 4.89
N ALA A 59 -48.02 -40.72 5.29
CA ALA A 59 -47.27 -41.36 6.36
C ALA A 59 -45.79 -41.40 6.03
N VAL A 60 -45.43 -41.89 4.84
CA VAL A 60 -44.01 -41.92 4.38
C VAL A 60 -43.45 -40.51 4.33
N LYS A 61 -44.18 -39.50 3.80
CA LYS A 61 -43.76 -38.13 3.72
C LYS A 61 -43.49 -37.53 5.10
N ARG A 62 -44.39 -37.72 6.06
CA ARG A 62 -44.26 -37.25 7.44
C ARG A 62 -43.05 -37.86 8.13
N LEU A 63 -42.88 -39.18 7.99
CA LEU A 63 -41.73 -39.91 8.52
C LEU A 63 -40.42 -39.42 7.91
N TRP A 64 -40.43 -39.10 6.59
CA TRP A 64 -39.26 -38.53 5.89
C TRP A 64 -38.93 -37.13 6.35
N GLU A 65 -39.95 -36.28 6.61
CA GLU A 65 -39.78 -34.92 7.13
C GLU A 65 -39.13 -34.87 8.52
N LEU A 66 -39.26 -35.94 9.35
CA LEU A 66 -38.48 -36.03 10.59
C LEU A 66 -36.97 -35.99 10.38
N GLY A 67 -36.48 -36.38 9.20
CA GLY A 67 -35.07 -36.36 8.85
C GLY A 67 -34.22 -37.36 9.66
N VAL A 68 -34.80 -38.34 10.31
CA VAL A 68 -34.14 -39.36 11.11
C VAL A 68 -33.96 -40.67 10.37
N PHE A 69 -34.59 -40.87 9.25
CA PHE A 69 -34.56 -42.09 8.46
C PHE A 69 -33.85 -41.88 7.12
N ASN A 70 -33.10 -42.88 6.68
CA ASN A 70 -32.44 -42.93 5.35
C ASN A 70 -33.28 -43.73 4.34
N ASP A 71 -34.17 -44.58 4.80
CA ASP A 71 -35.12 -45.32 3.97
C ASP A 71 -36.38 -45.63 4.78
N ILE A 72 -37.52 -45.62 4.10
CA ILE A 72 -38.83 -45.89 4.68
C ILE A 72 -39.64 -46.66 3.65
N GLN A 73 -40.05 -47.85 4.01
CA GLN A 73 -40.87 -48.70 3.18
C GLN A 73 -42.10 -49.15 3.98
N ILE A 74 -43.23 -49.22 3.34
CA ILE A 74 -44.46 -49.80 3.94
C ILE A 74 -44.77 -51.06 3.15
N HIS A 75 -44.64 -52.20 3.83
CA HIS A 75 -44.96 -53.51 3.28
C HIS A 75 -46.37 -53.93 3.66
N PHE A 76 -47.02 -54.57 2.72
CA PHE A 76 -48.31 -55.22 2.95
C PHE A 76 -48.06 -56.68 3.27
N ASP A 77 -48.32 -57.08 4.49
CA ASP A 77 -47.99 -58.43 4.97
C ASP A 77 -49.14 -59.43 4.76
N GLY A 78 -50.37 -58.94 4.65
CA GLY A 78 -51.56 -59.78 4.37
C GLY A 78 -52.88 -59.11 4.67
N GLU A 79 -53.96 -59.79 4.23
CA GLU A 79 -55.30 -59.37 4.45
C GLU A 79 -56.01 -60.41 5.33
N THR A 80 -56.77 -59.90 6.29
CA THR A 80 -57.61 -60.72 7.15
C THR A 80 -59.06 -60.25 7.05
N PRO A 81 -60.04 -61.06 7.49
CA PRO A 81 -61.44 -60.64 7.44
C PRO A 81 -61.78 -59.33 8.16
N ASP A 82 -60.91 -58.91 9.09
CA ASP A 82 -61.04 -57.70 9.93
C ASP A 82 -60.17 -56.52 9.47
N GLY A 83 -59.40 -56.66 8.40
CA GLY A 83 -58.56 -55.62 7.85
C GLY A 83 -57.12 -56.07 7.41
N ILE A 84 -56.32 -55.12 6.96
CA ILE A 84 -54.98 -55.36 6.47
C ILE A 84 -53.90 -55.25 7.58
N ILE A 85 -52.84 -56.02 7.41
CA ILE A 85 -51.61 -55.96 8.26
C ILE A 85 -50.53 -55.34 7.44
N ILE A 86 -49.85 -54.35 8.02
CA ILE A 86 -48.74 -53.66 7.38
C ILE A 86 -47.52 -53.67 8.29
N THR A 87 -46.34 -53.66 7.66
CA THR A 87 -45.06 -53.44 8.35
C THR A 87 -44.41 -52.14 7.78
N ILE A 88 -44.15 -51.20 8.67
CA ILE A 88 -43.37 -50.01 8.36
C ILE A 88 -41.89 -50.35 8.62
N GLU A 89 -41.15 -50.66 7.58
CA GLU A 89 -39.72 -50.86 7.66
C GLU A 89 -39.02 -49.52 7.56
N VAL A 90 -38.22 -49.16 8.56
CA VAL A 90 -37.48 -47.92 8.63
C VAL A 90 -35.99 -48.21 8.78
N LYS A 91 -35.16 -47.48 8.03
CA LYS A 91 -33.73 -47.52 8.19
C LYS A 91 -33.25 -46.21 8.77
N GLU A 92 -32.87 -46.21 10.01
CA GLU A 92 -32.43 -44.99 10.68
C GLU A 92 -31.16 -44.41 10.05
N ALA A 93 -31.10 -43.11 9.93
CA ALA A 93 -29.90 -42.37 9.54
C ALA A 93 -28.88 -42.49 10.68
N PRO A 94 -27.61 -42.85 10.39
CA PRO A 94 -26.60 -42.98 11.39
C PRO A 94 -26.32 -41.65 12.09
N VAL A 95 -25.98 -41.71 13.36
CA VAL A 95 -25.66 -40.55 14.19
C VAL A 95 -24.18 -40.22 14.04
N LEU A 96 -23.88 -38.95 13.78
CA LEU A 96 -22.52 -38.45 13.67
C LEU A 96 -21.81 -38.52 15.03
N GLY A 97 -20.70 -39.24 15.07
CA GLY A 97 -19.76 -39.26 16.17
C GLY A 97 -18.75 -38.12 16.11
N ARG A 98 -17.52 -38.44 15.82
CA ARG A 98 -16.42 -37.47 15.65
C ARG A 98 -16.06 -37.34 14.17
N VAL A 99 -15.55 -36.19 13.83
CA VAL A 99 -15.03 -35.90 12.49
C VAL A 99 -13.53 -35.66 12.59
N PHE A 100 -12.78 -36.41 11.79
CA PHE A 100 -11.34 -36.32 11.70
C PHE A 100 -10.93 -35.88 10.29
N PHE A 101 -9.91 -35.04 10.25
CA PHE A 101 -9.28 -34.61 8.99
C PHE A 101 -7.84 -35.09 8.99
N LYS A 102 -7.41 -35.77 7.90
CA LYS A 102 -6.05 -36.32 7.76
C LYS A 102 -5.46 -35.82 6.44
N GLY A 103 -4.22 -35.28 6.50
CA GLY A 103 -3.50 -34.83 5.32
C GLY A 103 -3.66 -33.34 4.96
N ASN A 104 -4.52 -32.60 5.64
CA ASN A 104 -4.77 -31.16 5.47
C ASN A 104 -3.68 -30.30 6.14
N LYS A 105 -2.62 -30.00 5.42
CA LYS A 105 -1.49 -29.20 5.92
C LYS A 105 -1.72 -27.70 5.72
N LYS A 106 -2.47 -27.29 4.69
CA LYS A 106 -2.67 -25.92 4.27
C LYS A 106 -3.95 -25.29 4.83
N ILE A 107 -5.06 -26.00 4.73
CA ILE A 107 -6.32 -25.56 5.32
C ILE A 107 -6.50 -26.28 6.66
N LYS A 108 -6.63 -25.51 7.74
CA LYS A 108 -6.75 -26.06 9.09
C LYS A 108 -8.16 -26.58 9.34
N ASP A 109 -8.29 -27.56 10.22
CA ASP A 109 -9.57 -28.16 10.65
C ASP A 109 -10.62 -27.12 11.05
N LYS A 110 -10.18 -26.02 11.68
CA LYS A 110 -11.06 -24.96 12.12
C LYS A 110 -11.86 -24.36 10.94
N LYS A 111 -11.21 -24.11 9.80
CA LYS A 111 -11.87 -23.55 8.61
C LYS A 111 -12.92 -24.50 8.04
N PHE A 112 -12.64 -25.82 8.01
CA PHE A 112 -13.65 -26.80 7.59
C PHE A 112 -14.86 -26.85 8.53
N LYS A 113 -14.62 -26.75 9.83
CA LYS A 113 -15.71 -26.74 10.84
C LYS A 113 -16.53 -25.46 10.83
N GLU A 114 -15.97 -24.35 10.38
CA GLU A 114 -16.69 -23.07 10.19
C GLU A 114 -17.59 -23.10 8.95
N GLU A 115 -17.10 -23.67 7.86
CA GLU A 115 -17.81 -23.70 6.57
C GLU A 115 -18.79 -24.87 6.43
N ILE A 116 -18.60 -25.94 7.18
CA ILE A 116 -19.43 -27.14 7.17
C ILE A 116 -19.87 -27.42 8.61
N THR A 117 -21.18 -27.42 8.81
CA THR A 117 -21.75 -27.67 10.14
C THR A 117 -21.63 -29.14 10.54
N PHE A 118 -20.63 -29.47 11.36
CA PHE A 118 -20.45 -30.78 11.98
C PHE A 118 -20.90 -30.74 13.46
N GLN A 119 -22.18 -31.02 13.70
CA GLN A 119 -22.68 -31.12 15.08
C GLN A 119 -22.68 -32.56 15.53
N ARG A 120 -21.96 -32.84 16.64
CA ARG A 120 -21.95 -34.18 17.25
C ARG A 120 -23.36 -34.58 17.65
N GLY A 121 -23.79 -35.76 17.23
CA GLY A 121 -25.13 -36.24 17.47
C GLY A 121 -26.14 -35.90 16.36
N MET A 122 -25.78 -35.14 15.33
CA MET A 122 -26.63 -34.95 14.16
C MET A 122 -26.79 -36.26 13.35
N ARG A 123 -27.90 -36.43 12.68
CA ARG A 123 -28.13 -37.55 11.77
C ARG A 123 -27.47 -37.30 10.42
N ILE A 124 -26.72 -38.28 9.89
CA ILE A 124 -26.01 -38.20 8.63
C ILE A 124 -26.99 -38.47 7.48
N LYS A 125 -27.38 -37.43 6.76
CA LYS A 125 -28.24 -37.56 5.56
C LYS A 125 -27.43 -38.16 4.38
N PRO A 126 -28.06 -38.88 3.43
CA PRO A 126 -27.34 -39.52 2.32
C PRO A 126 -26.37 -38.62 1.56
N ASN A 127 -26.76 -37.36 1.30
CA ASN A 127 -25.97 -36.40 0.56
C ASN A 127 -24.98 -35.60 1.42
N PHE A 128 -24.93 -35.83 2.73
CA PHE A 128 -24.12 -35.01 3.63
C PHE A 128 -22.62 -35.15 3.33
N ILE A 129 -22.12 -36.34 3.15
CA ILE A 129 -20.70 -36.59 2.87
C ILE A 129 -20.31 -35.99 1.53
N THR A 130 -21.10 -36.19 0.49
CA THR A 130 -20.82 -35.65 -0.83
C THR A 130 -20.82 -34.11 -0.82
N LYS A 131 -21.81 -33.48 -0.15
CA LYS A 131 -21.84 -32.03 0.03
C LYS A 131 -20.61 -31.51 0.79
N SER A 132 -20.21 -32.22 1.86
CA SER A 132 -19.02 -31.86 2.63
C SER A 132 -17.75 -31.97 1.80
N ILE A 133 -17.57 -33.04 1.04
CA ILE A 133 -16.43 -33.20 0.12
C ILE A 133 -16.42 -32.10 -0.92
N ASN A 134 -17.56 -31.79 -1.54
CA ASN A 134 -17.66 -30.75 -2.55
C ASN A 134 -17.31 -29.37 -1.97
N LYS A 135 -17.80 -29.04 -0.77
CA LYS A 135 -17.47 -27.78 -0.09
C LYS A 135 -15.99 -27.70 0.27
N MET A 136 -15.40 -28.77 0.80
CA MET A 136 -13.96 -28.82 1.08
C MET A 136 -13.13 -28.71 -0.20
N SER A 137 -13.55 -29.38 -1.28
CA SER A 137 -12.90 -29.28 -2.59
C SER A 137 -12.97 -27.85 -3.14
N GLN A 138 -14.10 -27.18 -2.97
CA GLN A 138 -14.25 -25.78 -3.34
C GLN A 138 -13.27 -24.90 -2.56
N LEU A 139 -13.13 -25.04 -1.25
CA LEU A 139 -12.17 -24.29 -0.44
C LEU A 139 -10.73 -24.50 -0.91
N TYR A 140 -10.37 -25.72 -1.30
CA TYR A 140 -9.06 -25.97 -1.89
C TYR A 140 -8.87 -25.35 -3.26
N MET A 141 -9.91 -25.35 -4.11
CA MET A 141 -9.86 -24.68 -5.42
C MET A 141 -9.70 -23.17 -5.28
N GLU A 142 -10.44 -22.55 -4.34
CA GLU A 142 -10.32 -21.11 -4.04
C GLU A 142 -8.89 -20.72 -3.66
N ASP A 143 -8.18 -21.60 -2.95
CA ASP A 143 -6.77 -21.41 -2.60
C ASP A 143 -5.79 -21.92 -3.70
N GLY A 144 -6.28 -22.33 -4.89
CA GLY A 144 -5.45 -22.75 -6.03
C GLY A 144 -5.01 -24.20 -6.05
N TYR A 145 -5.59 -25.07 -5.20
CA TYR A 145 -5.29 -26.51 -5.14
C TYR A 145 -6.31 -27.32 -5.95
N PHE A 146 -6.38 -27.14 -7.24
CA PHE A 146 -7.34 -27.80 -8.14
C PHE A 146 -7.17 -29.31 -8.26
N LEU A 147 -6.07 -29.85 -7.78
CA LEU A 147 -5.78 -31.28 -7.80
C LEU A 147 -5.98 -31.91 -6.42
N ALA A 148 -6.62 -31.21 -5.48
CA ALA A 148 -6.95 -31.76 -4.19
C ALA A 148 -7.95 -32.90 -4.36
N ASN A 149 -7.63 -34.05 -3.77
CA ASN A 149 -8.50 -35.22 -3.75
C ASN A 149 -8.90 -35.54 -2.31
N ILE A 150 -10.19 -35.64 -2.06
CA ILE A 150 -10.77 -35.84 -0.74
C ILE A 150 -11.62 -37.09 -0.77
N THR A 151 -11.31 -38.03 0.11
CA THR A 151 -12.08 -39.23 0.31
C THR A 151 -12.57 -39.31 1.75
N ALA A 152 -13.73 -39.87 1.96
CA ALA A 152 -14.29 -40.06 3.29
C ALA A 152 -14.41 -41.56 3.61
N SER A 153 -14.02 -41.94 4.82
CA SER A 153 -14.34 -43.25 5.39
C SER A 153 -15.20 -43.09 6.64
N MET A 154 -16.08 -44.06 6.89
CA MET A 154 -16.95 -44.11 8.04
C MET A 154 -16.64 -45.31 8.86
N ASP A 155 -16.41 -45.11 10.15
CA ASP A 155 -16.14 -46.17 11.12
C ASP A 155 -17.23 -46.18 12.17
N THR A 156 -17.86 -47.33 12.37
CA THR A 156 -18.91 -47.53 13.36
C THR A 156 -18.33 -47.68 14.76
N VAL A 157 -18.75 -46.83 15.67
CA VAL A 157 -18.29 -46.84 17.07
C VAL A 157 -19.47 -46.96 18.00
N GLY A 158 -19.39 -47.88 18.96
CA GLY A 158 -20.48 -48.19 19.88
C GLY A 158 -21.30 -49.43 19.49
N ILE A 159 -22.22 -49.87 20.35
CA ILE A 159 -23.04 -51.07 20.16
C ILE A 159 -24.50 -50.68 20.42
N GLY A 160 -25.43 -51.22 19.61
CA GLY A 160 -26.86 -51.03 19.80
C GLY A 160 -27.33 -49.56 19.69
N LYS A 161 -28.10 -49.11 20.66
CA LYS A 161 -28.69 -47.73 20.63
C LYS A 161 -27.67 -46.60 20.69
N ASP A 162 -26.47 -46.87 21.16
CA ASP A 162 -25.37 -45.86 21.25
C ASP A 162 -24.43 -45.88 20.04
N GLN A 163 -24.81 -46.59 18.99
CA GLN A 163 -24.01 -46.70 17.76
C GLN A 163 -23.93 -45.34 17.07
N LYS A 164 -22.68 -44.86 16.80
CA LYS A 164 -22.34 -43.62 16.10
C LYS A 164 -21.38 -43.93 14.98
N GLN A 165 -21.37 -43.07 13.97
CA GLN A 165 -20.36 -43.12 12.91
C GLN A 165 -19.38 -42.00 13.04
N ASP A 166 -18.13 -42.35 13.25
CA ASP A 166 -17.00 -41.42 13.10
C ASP A 166 -16.67 -41.28 11.60
N ILE A 167 -16.45 -40.07 11.15
CA ILE A 167 -16.10 -39.78 9.75
C ILE A 167 -14.65 -39.33 9.70
N THR A 168 -13.84 -39.97 8.86
CA THR A 168 -12.48 -39.55 8.58
C THR A 168 -12.40 -39.08 7.13
N PHE A 169 -12.12 -37.78 6.95
CA PHE A 169 -11.79 -37.19 5.64
C PHE A 169 -10.28 -37.33 5.42
N SER A 170 -9.89 -38.11 4.42
CA SER A 170 -8.51 -38.23 3.98
C SER A 170 -8.27 -37.32 2.79
N ILE A 171 -7.35 -36.38 2.96
CA ILE A 171 -7.11 -35.25 2.04
C ILE A 171 -5.71 -35.36 1.45
N ASN A 172 -5.65 -35.42 0.14
CA ASN A 172 -4.40 -35.21 -0.61
C ASN A 172 -4.48 -33.86 -1.31
N GLU A 173 -3.83 -32.87 -0.73
CA GLU A 173 -3.92 -31.49 -1.21
C GLU A 173 -3.33 -31.26 -2.60
N GLY A 174 -2.42 -32.11 -3.04
CA GLY A 174 -1.71 -31.92 -4.30
C GLY A 174 -0.76 -30.72 -4.27
N LYS A 175 -0.47 -30.18 -5.46
CA LYS A 175 0.38 -28.99 -5.62
C LYS A 175 -0.47 -27.78 -5.97
N LYS A 176 -0.13 -26.63 -5.40
CA LYS A 176 -0.73 -25.34 -5.78
C LYS A 176 -0.40 -25.02 -7.24
N LEU A 177 -1.42 -24.78 -8.06
CA LEU A 177 -1.26 -24.57 -9.48
C LEU A 177 -1.08 -23.09 -9.82
N LYS A 178 -0.37 -22.83 -10.92
CA LYS A 178 -0.12 -21.49 -11.44
C LYS A 178 -0.83 -21.31 -12.78
N ILE A 179 -1.22 -20.08 -13.04
CA ILE A 179 -1.87 -19.71 -14.30
C ILE A 179 -0.86 -19.78 -15.43
N LYS A 180 -1.24 -20.47 -16.50
CA LYS A 180 -0.42 -20.66 -17.70
C LYS A 180 -0.93 -19.85 -18.89
N ASP A 181 -2.22 -19.55 -18.91
CA ASP A 181 -2.82 -18.76 -19.98
C ASP A 181 -4.10 -18.08 -19.47
N ILE A 182 -4.41 -16.94 -20.07
CA ILE A 182 -5.65 -16.21 -19.86
C ILE A 182 -6.23 -15.91 -21.23
N LYS A 183 -7.39 -16.47 -21.51
CA LYS A 183 -8.11 -16.27 -22.76
C LYS A 183 -9.28 -15.33 -22.51
N ILE A 184 -9.48 -14.36 -23.40
CA ILE A 184 -10.62 -13.44 -23.37
C ILE A 184 -11.31 -13.55 -24.73
N GLU A 185 -12.50 -14.12 -24.74
CA GLU A 185 -13.33 -14.37 -25.93
C GLU A 185 -14.51 -13.40 -25.97
N GLY A 186 -15.16 -13.23 -27.11
CA GLY A 186 -16.29 -12.29 -27.30
C GLY A 186 -15.88 -10.85 -27.63
N ARG A 187 -14.61 -10.60 -27.88
CA ARG A 187 -14.11 -9.27 -28.24
C ARG A 187 -14.42 -8.92 -29.68
N ASN A 188 -14.85 -7.68 -29.93
CA ASN A 188 -15.17 -7.15 -31.25
C ASN A 188 -13.96 -6.84 -32.15
N ASN A 189 -12.74 -7.09 -31.68
CA ASN A 189 -11.51 -6.79 -32.39
C ASN A 189 -11.12 -7.88 -33.38
N ASN A 190 -11.48 -7.70 -34.65
CA ASN A 190 -11.08 -8.52 -35.79
C ASN A 190 -9.63 -8.30 -36.28
N PHE A 191 -8.71 -7.82 -35.42
CA PHE A 191 -7.31 -7.70 -35.79
C PHE A 191 -6.56 -9.00 -35.60
N GLY A 192 -5.99 -9.46 -36.73
CA GLY A 192 -5.41 -10.79 -36.87
C GLY A 192 -4.26 -11.12 -35.91
N TRP A 193 -3.87 -12.37 -35.88
CA TRP A 193 -2.92 -13.09 -35.06
C TRP A 193 -1.62 -12.33 -34.65
N ILE A 194 -1.12 -11.42 -35.47
CA ILE A 194 0.12 -10.66 -35.21
C ILE A 194 -0.06 -9.63 -34.08
N ALA A 195 -1.22 -9.00 -33.91
CA ALA A 195 -1.48 -8.02 -32.88
C ALA A 195 -1.79 -8.64 -31.51
N THR A 196 -2.18 -9.92 -31.47
CA THR A 196 -2.61 -10.59 -30.26
C THR A 196 -1.49 -11.23 -29.43
N ASN A 197 -0.31 -11.48 -30.02
CA ASN A 197 0.78 -12.24 -29.38
C ASN A 197 2.13 -11.52 -29.28
N SER A 198 2.28 -10.30 -29.84
CA SER A 198 3.56 -9.60 -29.74
C SER A 198 3.74 -8.88 -28.40
N TRP A 199 4.79 -9.22 -27.69
CA TRP A 199 5.30 -8.53 -26.50
C TRP A 199 6.31 -7.41 -26.86
N ILE A 200 6.47 -7.14 -28.16
CA ILE A 200 7.27 -6.04 -28.68
C ILE A 200 6.44 -4.75 -28.59
N PRO A 201 6.97 -3.65 -28.06
CA PRO A 201 6.27 -2.37 -28.03
C PRO A 201 6.12 -1.83 -29.47
N LEU A 202 4.95 -2.06 -30.06
CA LEU A 202 4.61 -1.51 -31.37
C LEU A 202 4.33 0.00 -31.24
N PRO A 203 4.66 0.81 -32.28
CA PRO A 203 4.33 2.24 -32.31
C PRO A 203 2.84 2.51 -32.08
N ASN A 204 2.51 3.66 -31.49
CA ASN A 204 1.15 3.99 -31.06
C ASN A 204 0.08 3.93 -32.16
N PHE A 205 0.43 4.11 -33.42
CA PHE A 205 -0.51 4.04 -34.55
C PHE A 205 -0.91 2.60 -34.95
N ILE A 206 -0.18 1.58 -34.46
CA ILE A 206 -0.49 0.14 -34.64
C ILE A 206 -1.20 -0.44 -33.41
N ARG A 207 -1.27 0.30 -32.30
CA ARG A 207 -1.95 -0.13 -31.07
C ARG A 207 -3.47 -0.06 -31.27
N THR A 208 -4.10 -1.20 -31.45
CA THR A 208 -5.52 -1.33 -31.11
C THR A 208 -5.69 -0.97 -29.63
N LYS A 209 -6.61 -0.09 -29.29
CA LYS A 209 -6.79 0.44 -27.90
C LYS A 209 -6.87 -0.66 -26.85
N LEU A 210 -7.34 -1.87 -27.19
CA LEU A 210 -7.56 -2.99 -26.27
C LEU A 210 -6.86 -4.27 -26.72
N SER A 211 -5.52 -4.24 -26.82
CA SER A 211 -4.75 -5.45 -27.08
C SER A 211 -4.87 -6.44 -25.89
N LEU A 212 -4.83 -7.75 -26.18
CA LEU A 212 -4.80 -8.81 -25.15
C LEU A 212 -3.70 -8.57 -24.10
N PHE A 213 -2.58 -8.00 -24.51
CA PHE A 213 -1.49 -7.64 -23.62
C PHE A 213 -1.92 -6.56 -22.62
N LYS A 214 -2.61 -5.50 -23.08
CA LYS A 214 -3.11 -4.41 -22.23
C LYS A 214 -4.16 -4.95 -21.23
N LEU A 215 -5.07 -5.81 -21.67
CA LEU A 215 -6.08 -6.44 -20.81
C LEU A 215 -5.46 -7.38 -19.77
N ARG A 216 -4.56 -8.26 -20.18
CA ARG A 216 -3.83 -9.14 -19.25
C ARG A 216 -2.96 -8.37 -18.26
N TRP A 217 -2.54 -7.15 -18.59
CA TRP A 217 -1.77 -6.28 -17.70
C TRP A 217 -2.63 -5.68 -16.59
N GLN A 218 -3.93 -5.47 -16.85
CA GLN A 218 -4.88 -4.96 -15.84
C GLN A 218 -5.13 -5.98 -14.72
N LEU A 219 -5.05 -7.27 -15.02
CA LEU A 219 -5.17 -8.33 -14.03
C LEU A 219 -3.92 -8.33 -13.14
N LYS A 220 -3.93 -7.59 -12.04
CA LYS A 220 -2.75 -7.33 -11.19
C LYS A 220 -2.32 -8.54 -10.38
N GLU A 221 -3.29 -9.30 -9.89
CA GLU A 221 -3.07 -10.46 -9.03
C GLU A 221 -3.11 -11.78 -9.83
N THR A 222 -3.89 -11.83 -10.90
CA THR A 222 -4.06 -12.99 -11.79
C THR A 222 -3.04 -12.93 -12.93
N LYS A 223 -1.79 -13.38 -12.71
CA LYS A 223 -0.70 -13.24 -13.68
C LYS A 223 -0.25 -14.56 -14.28
N ILE A 224 0.03 -14.54 -15.58
CA ILE A 224 0.62 -15.67 -16.31
C ILE A 224 2.07 -15.87 -15.84
N ARG A 225 2.44 -17.13 -15.49
CA ARG A 225 3.82 -17.48 -15.18
C ARG A 225 4.67 -17.47 -16.45
N SER A 226 5.69 -16.60 -16.50
CA SER A 226 6.73 -16.56 -17.52
C SER A 226 8.08 -16.97 -16.94
N TRP A 227 9.07 -17.28 -17.77
CA TRP A 227 10.43 -17.64 -17.32
C TRP A 227 11.13 -16.52 -16.55
N TRP A 228 10.80 -15.25 -16.83
CA TRP A 228 11.31 -14.05 -16.16
C TRP A 228 10.43 -13.58 -14.98
N ARG A 229 9.21 -14.13 -14.81
CA ARG A 229 8.31 -13.90 -13.66
C ARG A 229 8.30 -15.13 -12.75
N ILE A 230 9.41 -15.38 -12.09
CA ILE A 230 9.57 -16.56 -11.20
C ILE A 230 8.59 -16.50 -10.02
N TRP A 231 8.23 -15.29 -9.57
CA TRP A 231 7.34 -15.03 -8.44
C TRP A 231 5.87 -14.79 -8.82
N ALA A 232 5.43 -15.26 -10.00
CA ALA A 232 4.01 -15.15 -10.32
C ALA A 232 3.17 -15.81 -9.20
N PRO A 233 2.18 -15.10 -8.62
CA PRO A 233 1.35 -15.64 -7.57
C PRO A 233 0.62 -16.89 -8.06
N ALA A 234 0.24 -17.74 -7.12
CA ALA A 234 -0.66 -18.84 -7.43
C ALA A 234 -2.09 -18.29 -7.51
N TYR A 235 -2.98 -19.03 -8.15
CA TYR A 235 -4.38 -18.66 -8.26
C TYR A 235 -5.04 -18.51 -6.87
N ASP A 236 -5.86 -17.48 -6.74
CA ASP A 236 -6.69 -17.17 -5.59
C ASP A 236 -8.01 -16.58 -6.11
N GLN A 237 -9.13 -17.18 -5.73
CA GLN A 237 -10.45 -16.82 -6.26
C GLN A 237 -10.83 -15.38 -5.91
N LYS A 238 -10.62 -14.94 -4.66
CA LYS A 238 -10.99 -13.58 -4.23
C LYS A 238 -10.24 -12.52 -5.01
N LYS A 239 -8.94 -12.75 -5.21
CA LYS A 239 -8.09 -11.85 -6.01
C LYS A 239 -8.46 -11.86 -7.48
N PHE A 240 -8.94 -12.98 -7.98
CA PHE A 240 -9.44 -13.08 -9.33
C PHE A 240 -10.73 -12.28 -9.50
N ASP A 241 -11.65 -12.35 -8.55
CA ASP A 241 -12.88 -11.57 -8.55
C ASP A 241 -12.60 -10.05 -8.47
N GLU A 242 -11.59 -9.65 -7.68
CA GLU A 242 -11.09 -8.26 -7.67
C GLU A 242 -10.54 -7.84 -9.04
N ASP A 243 -9.75 -8.70 -9.69
CA ASP A 243 -9.22 -8.44 -11.03
C ASP A 243 -10.32 -8.33 -12.10
N LEU A 244 -11.43 -9.09 -11.99
CA LEU A 244 -12.58 -8.95 -12.88
C LEU A 244 -13.24 -7.57 -12.73
N ASN A 245 -13.37 -7.06 -11.52
CA ASN A 245 -13.87 -5.71 -11.27
C ASN A 245 -12.93 -4.64 -11.85
N VAL A 246 -11.61 -4.81 -11.68
CA VAL A 246 -10.61 -3.93 -12.29
C VAL A 246 -10.72 -3.95 -13.82
N LEU A 247 -10.89 -5.13 -14.41
CA LEU A 247 -11.07 -5.27 -15.85
C LEU A 247 -12.35 -4.58 -16.36
N THR A 248 -13.45 -4.74 -15.64
CA THR A 248 -14.73 -4.07 -15.95
C THR A 248 -14.59 -2.55 -15.90
N THR A 249 -14.01 -2.02 -14.82
CA THR A 249 -13.74 -0.59 -14.69
C THR A 249 -12.84 -0.09 -15.81
N PHE A 250 -11.79 -0.85 -16.14
CA PHE A 250 -10.88 -0.49 -17.22
C PHE A 250 -11.58 -0.37 -18.58
N TYR A 251 -12.46 -1.32 -18.94
CA TYR A 251 -13.24 -1.24 -20.16
C TYR A 251 -14.16 -0.01 -20.18
N ARG A 252 -14.85 0.25 -19.08
CA ARG A 252 -15.73 1.41 -18.95
C ARG A 252 -14.97 2.73 -19.01
N ASP A 253 -13.73 2.75 -18.53
CA ASP A 253 -12.85 3.92 -18.64
C ASP A 253 -12.27 4.12 -20.05
N GLU A 254 -12.20 3.08 -20.84
CA GLU A 254 -11.79 3.14 -22.26
C GLU A 254 -12.98 3.41 -23.22
N GLY A 255 -14.17 3.70 -22.68
CA GLY A 255 -15.35 4.09 -23.44
C GLY A 255 -16.42 3.01 -23.62
N TYR A 256 -16.18 1.81 -23.17
CA TYR A 256 -17.13 0.69 -23.31
C TYR A 256 -18.10 0.64 -22.13
N ARG A 257 -19.07 1.58 -22.11
CA ARG A 257 -20.01 1.74 -21.01
C ARG A 257 -20.80 0.48 -20.70
N ASP A 258 -21.24 -0.23 -21.73
CA ASP A 258 -22.13 -1.39 -21.62
C ASP A 258 -21.35 -2.70 -21.48
N PHE A 259 -20.02 -2.63 -21.27
CA PHE A 259 -19.18 -3.80 -21.07
C PHE A 259 -19.71 -4.71 -19.97
N SER A 260 -19.80 -6.00 -20.27
CA SER A 260 -20.16 -7.03 -19.31
C SER A 260 -19.35 -8.30 -19.47
N ILE A 261 -19.14 -9.02 -18.37
CA ILE A 261 -18.53 -10.35 -18.35
C ILE A 261 -19.68 -11.37 -18.35
N LEU A 262 -19.85 -12.09 -19.46
CA LEU A 262 -20.94 -13.05 -19.62
C LEU A 262 -20.68 -14.33 -18.83
N SER A 263 -19.44 -14.79 -18.80
CA SER A 263 -19.03 -15.94 -17.98
C SER A 263 -17.53 -15.92 -17.76
N ASP A 264 -17.14 -16.49 -16.63
CA ASP A 264 -15.74 -16.77 -16.29
C ASP A 264 -15.58 -18.24 -15.91
N SER A 265 -14.45 -18.81 -16.24
CA SER A 265 -14.12 -20.17 -15.83
C SER A 265 -12.61 -20.35 -15.67
N VAL A 266 -12.25 -21.12 -14.66
CA VAL A 266 -10.86 -21.51 -14.40
C VAL A 266 -10.76 -23.01 -14.35
N TYR A 267 -9.94 -23.59 -15.21
CA TYR A 267 -9.79 -25.05 -15.31
C TYR A 267 -8.35 -25.49 -15.44
N TYR A 268 -8.08 -26.72 -15.04
CA TYR A 268 -6.78 -27.34 -15.19
C TYR A 268 -6.59 -27.91 -16.59
N GLU A 269 -5.50 -27.53 -17.25
CA GLU A 269 -5.11 -28.06 -18.57
C GLU A 269 -3.91 -29.02 -18.40
N PRO A 270 -4.12 -30.33 -18.56
CA PRO A 270 -3.08 -31.34 -18.37
C PRO A 270 -1.86 -31.14 -19.30
N LYS A 271 -2.09 -30.75 -20.56
CA LYS A 271 -1.01 -30.52 -21.53
C LYS A 271 -0.10 -29.37 -21.12
N LYS A 272 -0.65 -28.29 -20.56
CA LYS A 272 0.11 -27.13 -20.08
C LYS A 272 0.56 -27.26 -18.63
N ARG A 273 0.12 -28.32 -17.91
CA ARG A 273 0.39 -28.55 -16.48
C ARG A 273 0.14 -27.31 -15.60
N GLY A 274 -1.01 -26.68 -15.82
CA GLY A 274 -1.40 -25.46 -15.10
C GLY A 274 -2.81 -25.02 -15.39
N LEU A 275 -3.22 -23.89 -14.82
CA LEU A 275 -4.55 -23.35 -14.94
C LEU A 275 -4.68 -22.48 -16.19
N ILE A 276 -5.81 -22.56 -16.83
CA ILE A 276 -6.27 -21.65 -17.86
C ILE A 276 -7.47 -20.89 -17.32
N VAL A 277 -7.41 -19.58 -17.47
CA VAL A 277 -8.54 -18.67 -17.21
C VAL A 277 -9.20 -18.38 -18.55
N LEU A 278 -10.50 -18.62 -18.65
CA LEU A 278 -11.32 -18.27 -19.81
C LEU A 278 -12.38 -17.26 -19.37
N LEU A 279 -12.34 -16.09 -19.98
CA LEU A 279 -13.33 -15.03 -19.81
C LEU A 279 -14.11 -14.89 -21.12
N ASN A 280 -15.41 -14.94 -21.05
CA ASN A 280 -16.30 -14.62 -22.16
C ASN A 280 -16.93 -13.27 -21.88
N VAL A 281 -16.66 -12.27 -22.72
CA VAL A 281 -17.07 -10.88 -22.51
C VAL A 281 -17.94 -10.39 -23.67
N ASP A 282 -18.80 -9.44 -23.35
CA ASP A 282 -19.46 -8.59 -24.32
C ASP A 282 -18.89 -7.18 -24.16
N GLU A 283 -18.21 -6.69 -25.17
CA GLU A 283 -17.59 -5.37 -25.12
C GLU A 283 -18.60 -4.22 -25.26
N GLY A 284 -19.73 -4.47 -25.92
CA GLY A 284 -20.66 -3.42 -26.29
C GLY A 284 -20.06 -2.41 -27.28
N ASN A 285 -20.65 -1.22 -27.33
CA ASN A 285 -20.17 -0.11 -28.17
C ASN A 285 -19.22 0.82 -27.41
N GLN A 286 -18.28 1.44 -28.13
CA GLN A 286 -17.41 2.48 -27.57
C GLN A 286 -18.09 3.85 -27.77
N TYR A 287 -18.45 4.51 -26.67
CA TYR A 287 -19.17 5.76 -26.67
C TYR A 287 -18.27 6.98 -26.59
N LYS A 288 -18.74 8.08 -27.18
CA LYS A 288 -18.19 9.45 -27.07
C LYS A 288 -19.26 10.39 -26.64
N PHE A 289 -18.90 11.41 -25.88
CA PHE A 289 -19.82 12.47 -25.50
C PHE A 289 -20.14 13.37 -26.70
N ARG A 290 -21.45 13.64 -26.92
CA ARG A 290 -21.91 14.48 -28.00
C ARG A 290 -22.41 15.85 -27.50
N ASN A 291 -23.41 15.86 -26.62
CA ASN A 291 -23.96 17.10 -26.09
C ASN A 291 -24.16 16.98 -24.57
N PHE A 292 -24.04 18.13 -23.90
CA PHE A 292 -24.39 18.30 -22.49
C PHE A 292 -25.49 19.33 -22.37
N SER A 293 -26.43 19.11 -21.45
CA SER A 293 -27.50 20.05 -21.14
C SER A 293 -27.80 20.03 -19.65
N TRP A 294 -28.16 21.18 -19.11
CA TRP A 294 -28.36 21.40 -17.68
C TRP A 294 -29.76 21.95 -17.43
N GLU A 295 -30.39 21.51 -16.35
CA GLU A 295 -31.67 21.98 -15.87
C GLU A 295 -31.64 22.13 -14.35
N GLY A 296 -32.26 23.22 -13.82
CA GLY A 296 -32.29 23.49 -12.38
C GLY A 296 -31.06 24.20 -11.82
N ASN A 297 -30.20 24.71 -12.66
CA ASN A 297 -28.99 25.46 -12.28
C ASN A 297 -29.26 26.95 -12.18
N GLU A 298 -29.75 27.41 -10.99
CA GLU A 298 -30.02 28.83 -10.75
C GLU A 298 -28.79 29.60 -10.28
N LEU A 299 -27.90 28.98 -9.49
CA LEU A 299 -26.71 29.59 -8.91
C LEU A 299 -25.57 29.75 -9.91
N TYR A 300 -25.37 28.82 -10.80
CA TYR A 300 -24.30 28.83 -11.78
C TYR A 300 -24.81 28.77 -13.20
N THR A 301 -24.19 29.54 -14.09
CA THR A 301 -24.52 29.49 -15.52
C THR A 301 -23.99 28.20 -16.15
N THR A 302 -24.58 27.79 -17.26
CA THR A 302 -24.19 26.60 -18.03
C THR A 302 -22.69 26.63 -18.37
N GLU A 303 -22.15 27.80 -18.73
CA GLU A 303 -20.74 27.93 -19.10
C GLU A 303 -19.79 27.64 -17.94
N ILE A 304 -20.18 27.98 -16.70
CA ILE A 304 -19.38 27.67 -15.50
C ILE A 304 -19.43 26.17 -15.22
N LEU A 305 -20.61 25.56 -15.36
CA LEU A 305 -20.78 24.11 -15.16
C LEU A 305 -20.04 23.29 -16.21
N ASP A 306 -20.12 23.67 -17.48
CA ASP A 306 -19.37 23.05 -18.57
C ASP A 306 -17.84 23.21 -18.36
N GLY A 307 -17.41 24.38 -17.90
CA GLY A 307 -16.02 24.63 -17.55
C GLY A 307 -15.53 23.75 -16.39
N ALA A 308 -16.37 23.51 -15.39
CA ALA A 308 -16.06 22.65 -14.26
C ALA A 308 -16.10 21.17 -14.63
N LEU A 309 -17.07 20.75 -15.47
CA LEU A 309 -17.17 19.40 -16.00
C LEU A 309 -15.90 19.01 -16.77
N ASN A 310 -15.29 19.96 -17.48
CA ASN A 310 -14.03 19.81 -18.22
C ASN A 310 -13.98 18.56 -19.12
N ILE A 311 -15.13 18.20 -19.68
CA ILE A 311 -15.29 17.13 -20.66
C ILE A 311 -15.78 17.79 -21.96
N ASN A 312 -15.07 17.56 -23.06
CA ASN A 312 -15.40 18.17 -24.33
C ASN A 312 -16.27 17.27 -25.21
N GLN A 313 -17.00 17.87 -26.11
CA GLN A 313 -17.69 17.15 -27.18
C GLN A 313 -16.68 16.34 -28.01
N GLY A 314 -16.95 15.06 -28.22
CA GLY A 314 -16.08 14.14 -28.94
C GLY A 314 -15.10 13.38 -28.07
N ASP A 315 -14.97 13.72 -26.78
CA ASP A 315 -14.16 12.95 -25.83
C ASP A 315 -14.76 11.56 -25.64
N SER A 316 -13.89 10.56 -25.50
CA SER A 316 -14.34 9.19 -25.20
C SER A 316 -14.93 9.10 -23.80
N TYR A 317 -16.01 8.35 -23.65
CA TYR A 317 -16.57 8.07 -22.34
C TYR A 317 -15.51 7.42 -21.44
N SER A 318 -15.45 7.85 -20.19
CA SER A 318 -14.71 7.21 -19.10
C SER A 318 -15.57 7.28 -17.85
N GLN A 319 -15.91 6.14 -17.27
CA GLN A 319 -16.76 6.10 -16.08
C GLN A 319 -16.12 6.87 -14.92
N ALA A 320 -14.88 6.55 -14.58
CA ALA A 320 -14.18 7.22 -13.47
C ALA A 320 -13.94 8.70 -13.76
N GLY A 321 -13.61 9.05 -15.01
CA GLY A 321 -13.46 10.44 -15.45
C GLY A 321 -14.78 11.22 -15.33
N PHE A 322 -15.87 10.65 -15.76
CA PHE A 322 -17.20 11.25 -15.68
C PHE A 322 -17.68 11.40 -14.24
N GLU A 323 -17.61 10.34 -13.44
CA GLU A 323 -17.98 10.38 -12.02
C GLU A 323 -17.16 11.42 -11.25
N LYS A 324 -15.87 11.53 -11.53
CA LYS A 324 -15.02 12.56 -10.95
C LYS A 324 -15.49 13.95 -11.37
N ALA A 325 -15.68 14.18 -12.67
CA ALA A 325 -16.10 15.46 -13.21
C ALA A 325 -17.42 15.93 -12.61
N VAL A 326 -18.43 15.06 -12.52
CA VAL A 326 -19.74 15.40 -11.98
C VAL A 326 -19.72 15.54 -10.45
N PHE A 327 -19.30 14.47 -9.74
CA PHE A 327 -19.46 14.39 -8.28
C PHE A 327 -18.29 14.95 -7.48
N GLN A 328 -17.12 15.18 -8.09
CA GLN A 328 -16.02 15.83 -7.42
C GLN A 328 -15.82 17.27 -7.90
N ASP A 329 -15.86 17.52 -9.20
CA ASP A 329 -15.53 18.84 -9.73
C ASP A 329 -16.77 19.75 -9.79
N VAL A 330 -17.87 19.36 -10.48
CA VAL A 330 -19.08 20.17 -10.58
C VAL A 330 -19.81 20.29 -9.23
N GLN A 331 -20.10 19.18 -8.56
CA GLN A 331 -20.82 19.17 -7.28
C GLN A 331 -20.05 19.91 -6.18
N SER A 332 -18.69 19.92 -6.25
CA SER A 332 -17.90 20.69 -5.29
C SER A 332 -18.12 22.20 -5.40
N LEU A 333 -18.48 22.74 -6.58
CA LEU A 333 -18.82 24.15 -6.71
C LEU A 333 -19.99 24.53 -5.81
N TYR A 334 -21.02 23.72 -5.80
CA TYR A 334 -22.19 23.88 -4.95
C TYR A 334 -21.86 23.69 -3.49
N MET A 335 -21.18 22.59 -3.16
CA MET A 335 -20.80 22.26 -1.78
C MET A 335 -19.81 23.27 -1.18
N ASP A 336 -19.00 23.95 -1.98
CA ASP A 336 -18.09 24.98 -1.47
C ASP A 336 -18.75 26.35 -1.30
N ARG A 337 -20.00 26.44 -1.73
CA ARG A 337 -20.91 27.57 -1.46
C ARG A 337 -22.00 27.27 -0.43
N GLY A 338 -21.85 26.15 0.28
CA GLY A 338 -22.79 25.78 1.34
C GLY A 338 -23.94 24.85 0.91
N TYR A 339 -24.14 24.63 -0.36
CA TYR A 339 -25.22 23.82 -0.89
C TYR A 339 -24.92 22.33 -0.73
N LEU A 340 -24.86 21.89 0.54
CA LEU A 340 -24.48 20.52 0.91
C LEU A 340 -25.42 19.47 0.33
N TYR A 341 -26.71 19.76 0.30
CA TYR A 341 -27.76 18.85 -0.16
C TYR A 341 -28.02 18.95 -1.65
N SER A 342 -27.19 19.71 -2.40
CA SER A 342 -27.30 19.74 -3.86
C SER A 342 -27.14 18.35 -4.45
N SER A 343 -27.97 17.99 -5.40
CA SER A 343 -27.88 16.73 -6.16
C SER A 343 -27.78 17.03 -7.66
N ILE A 344 -26.98 16.22 -8.34
CA ILE A 344 -26.80 16.27 -9.79
C ILE A 344 -27.07 14.89 -10.32
N GLU A 345 -28.13 14.75 -11.09
CA GLU A 345 -28.55 13.48 -11.67
C GLU A 345 -28.29 13.49 -13.19
N PRO A 346 -27.31 12.68 -13.67
CA PRO A 346 -27.03 12.56 -15.08
C PRO A 346 -27.96 11.54 -15.76
N TYR A 347 -28.61 11.96 -16.83
CA TYR A 347 -29.42 11.10 -17.70
C TYR A 347 -28.70 10.91 -19.04
N PHE A 348 -28.38 9.66 -19.36
CA PHE A 348 -27.69 9.30 -20.58
C PHE A 348 -28.67 8.88 -21.67
N THR A 349 -28.58 9.53 -22.83
CA THR A 349 -29.36 9.16 -24.02
C THR A 349 -28.40 8.74 -25.13
N PRO A 350 -28.33 7.42 -25.45
CA PRO A 350 -27.58 6.96 -26.62
C PRO A 350 -28.14 7.53 -27.93
N VAL A 351 -27.24 8.00 -28.79
CA VAL A 351 -27.59 8.52 -30.12
C VAL A 351 -26.74 7.82 -31.18
N GLY A 352 -27.38 7.01 -32.01
CA GLY A 352 -26.67 6.15 -32.94
C GLY A 352 -25.93 5.01 -32.18
N GLU A 353 -24.79 4.55 -32.72
CA GLU A 353 -24.06 3.42 -32.20
C GLU A 353 -22.91 3.82 -31.26
N ASP A 354 -22.44 5.09 -31.33
CA ASP A 354 -21.19 5.50 -30.71
C ASP A 354 -21.25 6.83 -29.92
N SER A 355 -22.43 7.44 -29.82
CA SER A 355 -22.57 8.77 -29.21
C SER A 355 -23.52 8.80 -28.03
N LEU A 356 -23.22 9.63 -27.02
CA LEU A 356 -24.02 9.85 -25.83
C LEU A 356 -24.35 11.34 -25.68
N ASP A 357 -25.62 11.66 -25.52
CA ASP A 357 -26.07 12.93 -24.95
C ASP A 357 -26.26 12.76 -23.45
N VAL A 358 -25.85 13.76 -22.68
CA VAL A 358 -26.02 13.75 -21.22
C VAL A 358 -26.83 14.96 -20.80
N HIS A 359 -27.96 14.71 -20.17
CA HIS A 359 -28.78 15.71 -19.54
C HIS A 359 -28.62 15.66 -18.03
N PHE A 360 -28.26 16.79 -17.41
CA PHE A 360 -28.08 16.90 -15.97
C PHE A 360 -29.28 17.62 -15.36
N SER A 361 -29.95 16.97 -14.41
CA SER A 361 -30.96 17.60 -13.57
C SER A 361 -30.34 17.97 -12.22
N ILE A 362 -30.38 19.25 -11.87
CA ILE A 362 -29.78 19.77 -10.64
C ILE A 362 -30.90 20.20 -9.68
N THR A 363 -30.76 19.78 -8.44
CA THR A 363 -31.55 20.31 -7.32
C THR A 363 -30.57 20.96 -6.35
N GLU A 364 -30.61 22.28 -6.24
CA GLU A 364 -29.62 23.06 -5.49
C GLU A 364 -29.86 23.00 -3.96
N ASN A 365 -31.13 23.04 -3.52
CA ASN A 365 -31.55 23.15 -2.10
C ASN A 365 -31.02 24.43 -1.42
N ASN A 366 -30.80 24.41 -0.09
CA ASN A 366 -30.44 25.59 0.70
C ASN A 366 -28.95 25.62 1.07
N GLU A 367 -28.44 26.81 1.41
CA GLU A 367 -27.12 26.97 2.05
C GLU A 367 -27.16 26.39 3.47
N VAL A 368 -26.10 25.70 3.86
CA VAL A 368 -26.00 25.00 5.15
C VAL A 368 -24.80 25.52 5.94
N TYR A 369 -25.03 25.80 7.23
CA TYR A 369 -24.01 26.29 8.17
C TYR A 369 -23.65 25.20 9.18
N ILE A 370 -22.39 25.22 9.61
CA ILE A 370 -21.87 24.30 10.62
C ILE A 370 -22.24 24.87 12.00
N ARG A 371 -23.15 24.22 12.72
CA ARG A 371 -23.51 24.64 14.08
C ARG A 371 -22.47 24.21 15.11
N ASN A 372 -22.13 22.90 15.14
CA ASN A 372 -21.17 22.35 16.07
C ASN A 372 -20.21 21.39 15.37
N ILE A 373 -19.00 21.22 15.93
CA ILE A 373 -18.04 20.20 15.54
C ILE A 373 -17.73 19.34 16.75
N ASN A 374 -18.17 18.09 16.73
CA ASN A 374 -17.95 17.13 17.80
C ASN A 374 -16.83 16.17 17.39
N ILE A 375 -15.95 15.84 18.34
CA ILE A 375 -14.79 14.97 18.12
C ILE A 375 -14.89 13.80 19.08
N TYR A 376 -14.77 12.58 18.55
CA TYR A 376 -14.87 11.33 19.31
C TYR A 376 -13.69 10.41 19.06
N GLY A 377 -13.29 9.65 20.09
CA GLY A 377 -12.26 8.60 19.97
C GLY A 377 -10.82 9.10 20.13
N ASN A 378 -10.64 10.30 20.69
CA ASN A 378 -9.34 10.89 21.00
C ASN A 378 -8.95 10.66 22.48
N ASP A 379 -8.75 9.40 22.88
CA ASP A 379 -8.48 9.01 24.27
C ASP A 379 -7.13 9.53 24.79
N LYS A 380 -6.09 9.50 23.95
CA LYS A 380 -4.73 9.98 24.26
C LYS A 380 -4.49 11.41 23.75
N THR A 381 -4.97 11.72 22.55
CA THR A 381 -4.71 12.99 21.87
C THR A 381 -5.61 14.10 22.43
N ARG A 382 -5.03 15.21 22.85
CA ARG A 382 -5.79 16.37 23.30
C ARG A 382 -6.59 16.97 22.16
N GLU A 383 -7.80 17.40 22.45
CA GLU A 383 -8.72 17.94 21.46
C GLU A 383 -8.17 19.17 20.72
N ASN A 384 -7.39 20.02 21.37
CA ASN A 384 -6.75 21.18 20.73
C ASN A 384 -5.78 20.76 19.60
N VAL A 385 -5.14 19.58 19.70
CA VAL A 385 -4.25 19.04 18.65
C VAL A 385 -5.03 18.70 17.40
N ILE A 386 -6.28 18.28 17.54
CA ILE A 386 -7.17 17.97 16.42
C ILE A 386 -7.76 19.27 15.87
N ARG A 387 -8.36 20.10 16.74
CA ARG A 387 -9.04 21.35 16.32
C ARG A 387 -8.14 22.33 15.58
N ARG A 388 -6.86 22.42 15.93
CA ARG A 388 -5.91 23.32 15.24
C ARG A 388 -5.59 22.90 13.80
N GLU A 389 -5.88 21.65 13.45
CA GLU A 389 -5.72 21.13 12.07
C GLU A 389 -6.98 21.31 11.21
N LEU A 390 -8.10 21.68 11.82
CA LEU A 390 -9.34 21.94 11.11
C LEU A 390 -9.28 23.31 10.42
N ASP A 391 -9.80 23.37 9.21
CA ASP A 391 -10.01 24.61 8.44
C ASP A 391 -11.51 25.01 8.44
N VAL A 392 -12.34 24.33 9.23
CA VAL A 392 -13.78 24.58 9.40
C VAL A 392 -14.07 24.86 10.87
N PHE A 393 -14.95 25.80 11.14
CA PHE A 393 -15.28 26.24 12.49
C PHE A 393 -16.82 26.34 12.69
N PRO A 394 -17.31 26.25 13.93
CA PRO A 394 -18.71 26.53 14.22
C PRO A 394 -19.10 27.93 13.76
N GLY A 395 -20.24 28.03 13.07
CA GLY A 395 -20.73 29.27 12.44
C GLY A 395 -20.28 29.47 10.98
N ASP A 396 -19.34 28.68 10.48
CA ASP A 396 -18.93 28.76 9.08
C ASP A 396 -19.98 28.14 8.14
N LEU A 397 -20.06 28.72 6.95
CA LEU A 397 -20.74 28.08 5.83
C LEU A 397 -20.07 26.77 5.49
N PHE A 398 -20.81 25.71 5.26
CA PHE A 398 -20.25 24.41 4.87
C PHE A 398 -19.41 24.52 3.59
N ARG A 399 -18.19 23.99 3.62
CA ARG A 399 -17.30 23.92 2.44
C ARG A 399 -16.60 22.57 2.39
N ARG A 400 -16.96 21.78 1.39
CA ARG A 400 -16.40 20.44 1.17
C ARG A 400 -14.88 20.42 1.08
N THR A 401 -14.30 21.34 0.32
CA THR A 401 -12.84 21.44 0.15
C THR A 401 -12.11 21.73 1.46
N LEU A 402 -12.66 22.58 2.33
CA LEU A 402 -12.06 22.87 3.63
C LEU A 402 -12.16 21.67 4.57
N LEU A 403 -13.29 20.96 4.54
CA LEU A 403 -13.47 19.75 5.35
C LEU A 403 -12.52 18.62 4.88
N GLN A 404 -12.42 18.38 3.58
CA GLN A 404 -11.47 17.39 3.02
C GLN A 404 -10.03 17.76 3.33
N ARG A 405 -9.67 19.06 3.27
CA ARG A 405 -8.35 19.56 3.65
C ARG A 405 -8.07 19.31 5.13
N SER A 406 -9.05 19.53 6.00
CA SER A 406 -8.97 19.22 7.43
C SER A 406 -8.70 17.74 7.68
N MET A 407 -9.47 16.85 7.02
CA MET A 407 -9.28 15.40 7.15
C MET A 407 -7.89 14.96 6.65
N ARG A 408 -7.42 15.55 5.57
CA ARG A 408 -6.06 15.29 5.06
C ARG A 408 -4.98 15.73 6.05
N LYS A 409 -5.13 16.91 6.68
CA LYS A 409 -4.19 17.36 7.71
C LYS A 409 -4.16 16.41 8.91
N LEU A 410 -5.34 15.95 9.38
CA LEU A 410 -5.42 14.96 10.46
C LEU A 410 -4.77 13.63 10.07
N SER A 411 -4.96 13.16 8.85
CA SER A 411 -4.31 11.95 8.34
C SER A 411 -2.77 12.07 8.32
N VAL A 412 -2.25 13.23 7.95
CA VAL A 412 -0.79 13.52 7.91
C VAL A 412 -0.15 13.49 9.29
N LEU A 413 -0.89 13.79 10.36
CA LEU A 413 -0.38 13.66 11.73
C LEU A 413 0.05 12.23 12.07
N ASN A 414 -0.55 11.25 11.40
CA ASN A 414 -0.27 9.82 11.61
C ASN A 414 -0.58 9.31 13.03
N TYR A 415 -1.45 10.01 13.76
CA TYR A 415 -1.92 9.60 15.08
C TYR A 415 -3.18 8.74 15.02
N PHE A 416 -3.89 8.80 13.90
CA PHE A 416 -5.18 8.18 13.68
C PHE A 416 -5.12 7.19 12.51
N ASP A 417 -5.99 6.18 12.54
CA ASP A 417 -6.18 5.29 11.40
C ASP A 417 -6.86 6.09 10.27
N PRO A 418 -6.27 6.19 9.08
CA PRO A 418 -6.85 6.94 7.96
C PRO A 418 -8.25 6.44 7.56
N THR A 419 -8.54 5.16 7.76
CA THR A 419 -9.85 4.57 7.43
C THR A 419 -10.95 4.98 8.41
N SER A 420 -10.58 5.42 9.61
CA SER A 420 -11.53 5.92 10.62
C SER A 420 -11.83 7.41 10.49
N LEU A 421 -11.03 8.15 9.73
CA LEU A 421 -11.19 9.61 9.52
C LEU A 421 -12.38 9.89 8.58
N SER A 422 -13.58 9.64 9.07
CA SER A 422 -14.82 9.90 8.31
C SER A 422 -15.67 10.91 9.06
N PRO A 423 -15.80 12.15 8.54
CA PRO A 423 -16.73 13.11 9.10
C PRO A 423 -18.16 12.67 8.78
N ASN A 424 -18.99 12.61 9.79
CA ASN A 424 -20.42 12.36 9.66
C ASN A 424 -21.17 13.68 9.77
N VAL A 425 -22.00 13.96 8.79
CA VAL A 425 -22.86 15.15 8.76
C VAL A 425 -24.18 14.79 9.36
N ILE A 426 -24.56 15.47 10.44
CA ILE A 426 -25.84 15.29 11.13
C ILE A 426 -26.73 16.50 10.85
N PRO A 427 -27.80 16.37 10.08
CA PRO A 427 -28.77 17.43 9.89
C PRO A 427 -29.40 17.80 11.22
N VAL A 428 -29.50 19.09 11.48
CA VAL A 428 -30.14 19.62 12.69
C VAL A 428 -31.40 20.40 12.30
N ASP A 429 -31.27 21.23 11.27
CA ASP A 429 -32.39 22.00 10.70
C ASP A 429 -32.18 22.10 9.18
N GLU A 430 -33.05 22.83 8.47
CA GLU A 430 -32.97 22.99 7.00
C GLU A 430 -31.68 23.64 6.53
N ASP A 431 -31.07 24.51 7.38
CA ASP A 431 -29.86 25.29 7.09
C ASP A 431 -28.72 25.06 8.08
N GLU A 432 -28.87 24.14 9.06
CA GLU A 432 -27.84 23.87 10.05
C GLU A 432 -27.48 22.38 10.14
N ILE A 433 -26.17 22.10 10.32
CA ILE A 433 -25.62 20.78 10.56
C ILE A 433 -24.68 20.75 11.73
N ASP A 434 -24.58 19.60 12.37
CA ASP A 434 -23.47 19.23 13.26
C ASP A 434 -22.51 18.31 12.51
N LEU A 435 -21.20 18.52 12.71
CA LEU A 435 -20.16 17.66 12.16
C LEU A 435 -19.62 16.76 13.26
N ASP A 436 -19.83 15.46 13.15
CA ASP A 436 -19.26 14.44 14.03
C ASP A 436 -18.01 13.83 13.38
N ILE A 437 -16.84 14.10 13.96
CA ILE A 437 -15.56 13.56 13.51
C ILE A 437 -15.18 12.39 14.41
N SER A 438 -15.40 11.18 13.94
CA SER A 438 -14.99 9.97 14.65
C SER A 438 -13.56 9.59 14.26
N LEU A 439 -12.72 9.31 15.27
CA LEU A 439 -11.31 9.03 15.12
C LEU A 439 -10.99 7.72 15.83
N GLN A 440 -10.11 6.91 15.26
CA GLN A 440 -9.52 5.77 15.96
C GLN A 440 -8.02 6.02 16.11
N GLU A 441 -7.54 6.13 17.33
CA GLU A 441 -6.12 6.32 17.60
C GLU A 441 -5.33 5.05 17.29
N LYS A 442 -4.17 5.22 16.67
CA LYS A 442 -3.20 4.15 16.46
C LYS A 442 -1.88 4.45 17.14
N SER A 443 -1.07 3.42 17.37
CA SER A 443 0.29 3.64 17.83
C SER A 443 1.07 4.43 16.79
N SER A 444 1.51 5.62 17.16
CA SER A 444 2.34 6.50 16.34
C SER A 444 3.81 6.48 16.75
N ASP A 445 4.11 5.85 17.87
CA ASP A 445 5.48 5.73 18.37
C ASP A 445 6.29 4.81 17.46
N LYS A 446 7.53 5.18 17.20
CA LYS A 446 8.42 4.47 16.28
C LYS A 446 9.66 4.00 17.00
N ALA A 447 9.98 2.74 16.81
CA ALA A 447 11.28 2.18 17.11
C ALA A 447 11.95 1.77 15.80
N SER A 448 13.14 2.29 15.53
CA SER A 448 13.93 1.90 14.36
C SER A 448 15.31 1.43 14.81
N ALA A 449 15.82 0.40 14.15
CA ALA A 449 17.19 -0.05 14.28
C ALA A 449 17.85 0.09 12.91
N ASN A 450 19.09 0.54 12.93
CA ASN A 450 19.93 0.64 11.75
C ASN A 450 21.20 -0.17 11.93
N ILE A 451 21.63 -0.83 10.87
CA ILE A 451 22.92 -1.49 10.77
C ILE A 451 23.55 -0.95 9.51
N GLY A 452 24.80 -0.54 9.61
CA GLY A 452 25.58 -0.01 8.50
C GLY A 452 27.00 -0.55 8.47
N PHE A 453 27.68 -0.36 7.36
CA PHE A 453 29.09 -0.59 7.25
C PHE A 453 29.77 0.67 6.72
N THR A 454 30.82 1.07 7.39
CA THR A 454 31.71 2.13 6.92
C THR A 454 33.13 1.61 6.91
N GLY A 455 33.91 1.99 5.93
CA GLY A 455 35.34 1.61 5.85
C GLY A 455 36.15 2.09 7.07
N ILE A 456 35.70 3.18 7.70
CA ILE A 456 36.38 3.87 8.80
C ILE A 456 36.04 3.30 10.19
N TYR A 457 34.77 3.01 10.43
CA TYR A 457 34.28 2.54 11.74
C TYR A 457 33.85 1.07 11.75
N GLY A 458 34.04 0.36 10.64
CA GLY A 458 33.61 -1.01 10.47
C GLY A 458 32.08 -1.12 10.41
N MET A 459 31.55 -2.18 11.02
CA MET A 459 30.10 -2.29 11.20
C MET A 459 29.61 -1.28 12.24
N THR A 460 28.61 -0.52 11.87
CA THR A 460 27.93 0.42 12.77
C THR A 460 26.51 -0.07 13.01
N GLY A 461 26.03 0.05 14.22
CA GLY A 461 24.66 -0.25 14.59
C GLY A 461 24.09 0.83 15.46
N GLY A 462 22.80 1.03 15.36
CA GLY A 462 22.14 2.03 16.17
C GLY A 462 20.65 1.81 16.27
N GLY A 463 19.98 2.67 17.01
CA GLY A 463 18.56 2.70 17.16
C GLY A 463 18.04 4.10 17.41
N ASN A 464 16.79 4.31 17.04
CA ASN A 464 16.07 5.51 17.37
C ASN A 464 14.70 5.12 17.94
N LEU A 465 14.38 5.68 19.11
CA LEU A 465 13.05 5.60 19.72
C LEU A 465 12.42 6.98 19.59
N GLU A 466 11.27 7.04 18.96
CA GLU A 466 10.54 8.28 18.72
C GLU A 466 9.12 8.14 19.28
N PHE A 467 8.82 8.91 20.31
CA PHE A 467 7.51 9.02 20.91
C PHE A 467 6.78 10.18 20.24
N ASN A 468 5.93 9.84 19.27
CA ASN A 468 5.08 10.82 18.59
C ASN A 468 3.83 11.07 19.43
N ASN A 469 3.32 12.30 19.35
CA ASN A 469 2.19 12.73 20.18
C ASN A 469 2.48 12.55 21.69
N PHE A 470 3.68 12.94 22.11
CA PHE A 470 4.12 12.82 23.50
C PHE A 470 3.15 13.54 24.44
N LEU A 471 2.65 12.84 25.46
CA LEU A 471 1.62 13.28 26.41
C LEU A 471 0.30 13.78 25.73
N GLY A 472 0.02 13.30 24.51
CA GLY A 472 -1.18 13.70 23.77
C GLY A 472 -1.17 15.14 23.23
N LYS A 473 -0.02 15.82 23.29
CA LYS A 473 0.10 17.25 22.92
C LYS A 473 0.55 17.47 21.48
N GLY A 474 0.71 16.41 20.69
CA GLY A 474 1.27 16.48 19.34
C GLY A 474 2.77 16.80 19.32
N GLN A 475 3.44 16.67 20.46
CA GLN A 475 4.89 16.87 20.63
C GLN A 475 5.65 15.59 20.31
N VAL A 476 6.93 15.70 19.98
CA VAL A 476 7.80 14.57 19.68
C VAL A 476 8.97 14.55 20.64
N LEU A 477 9.21 13.39 21.26
CA LEU A 477 10.40 13.13 22.07
C LEU A 477 11.15 11.95 21.43
N SER A 478 12.43 12.15 21.09
CA SER A 478 13.23 11.10 20.48
C SER A 478 14.56 10.89 21.17
N PHE A 479 14.99 9.62 21.19
CA PHE A 479 16.28 9.15 21.70
C PHE A 479 16.96 8.37 20.59
N GLY A 480 18.13 8.81 20.19
CA GLY A 480 18.93 8.14 19.17
C GLY A 480 20.29 7.73 19.73
N PHE A 481 20.78 6.57 19.31
CA PHE A 481 22.13 6.13 19.56
C PHE A 481 22.69 5.40 18.35
N ASN A 482 24.01 5.54 18.11
CA ASN A 482 24.75 4.77 17.11
C ASN A 482 26.12 4.42 17.66
N VAL A 483 26.57 3.20 17.40
CA VAL A 483 27.87 2.70 17.84
C VAL A 483 28.57 1.96 16.69
N GLY A 484 29.88 2.11 16.59
CA GLY A 484 30.72 1.37 15.67
C GLY A 484 31.38 0.18 16.39
N THR A 485 31.36 -0.98 15.75
CA THR A 485 31.81 -2.23 16.37
C THR A 485 33.34 -2.43 16.32
N GLN A 486 34.08 -1.60 15.62
CA GLN A 486 35.48 -1.76 15.32
C GLN A 486 35.86 -3.08 14.59
N VAL A 487 34.85 -3.78 14.07
CA VAL A 487 35.04 -5.01 13.32
C VAL A 487 35.22 -4.66 11.85
N SER A 488 36.41 -4.95 11.31
CA SER A 488 36.70 -4.83 9.88
C SER A 488 36.12 -6.04 9.15
N VAL A 489 35.21 -5.80 8.20
CA VAL A 489 34.66 -6.84 7.33
C VAL A 489 35.47 -6.99 6.03
N MET A 490 36.27 -5.98 5.70
CA MET A 490 37.12 -5.97 4.52
C MET A 490 38.56 -5.67 4.93
N ASN A 491 39.50 -6.55 4.60
CA ASN A 491 40.91 -6.49 4.98
C ASN A 491 41.68 -5.24 4.48
N ASN A 492 41.09 -4.44 3.58
CA ASN A 492 41.77 -3.30 2.95
C ASN A 492 41.71 -1.98 3.74
N TYR A 493 40.93 -1.89 4.82
CA TYR A 493 40.68 -0.63 5.52
C TYR A 493 41.40 -0.46 6.86
N GLY A 494 42.25 -1.43 7.24
CA GLY A 494 42.98 -1.38 8.53
C GLY A 494 42.03 -1.58 9.74
N THR A 495 42.48 -1.17 10.92
CA THR A 495 41.70 -1.26 12.16
C THR A 495 40.67 -0.13 12.22
N PRO A 496 39.37 -0.41 12.27
CA PRO A 496 38.35 0.62 12.35
C PRO A 496 38.41 1.45 13.62
N GLY A 497 38.15 2.75 13.50
CA GLY A 497 38.06 3.65 14.65
C GLY A 497 36.81 3.41 15.51
N LYS A 498 36.85 3.85 16.76
CA LYS A 498 35.71 3.83 17.66
C LYS A 498 34.69 4.92 17.24
N TYR A 499 33.40 4.57 17.20
CA TYR A 499 32.32 5.54 16.95
C TYR A 499 31.20 5.37 17.96
N GLU A 500 30.81 6.46 18.61
CA GLU A 500 29.67 6.50 19.53
C GLU A 500 28.93 7.81 19.34
N SER A 501 27.60 7.74 19.23
CA SER A 501 26.74 8.93 19.14
C SER A 501 25.46 8.70 19.91
N PHE A 502 25.09 9.67 20.74
CA PHE A 502 23.85 9.72 21.49
C PHE A 502 23.18 11.07 21.28
N ASN A 503 21.86 11.05 21.06
CA ASN A 503 21.10 12.29 20.96
C ASN A 503 19.72 12.15 21.61
N ILE A 504 19.30 13.24 22.23
CA ILE A 504 17.95 13.42 22.77
C ILE A 504 17.37 14.64 22.11
N ARG A 505 16.16 14.54 21.59
CA ARG A 505 15.48 15.65 20.93
C ARG A 505 14.04 15.74 21.39
N PHE A 506 13.64 16.93 21.76
CA PHE A 506 12.23 17.30 22.00
C PHE A 506 11.81 18.32 20.93
N MET A 507 10.59 18.17 20.42
CA MET A 507 10.06 19.06 19.41
C MET A 507 8.55 19.27 19.59
N ASP A 508 8.13 20.52 19.57
CA ASP A 508 6.74 20.94 19.46
C ASP A 508 6.49 21.51 18.06
N PRO A 509 5.72 20.83 17.19
CA PRO A 509 5.51 21.29 15.81
C PRO A 509 4.58 22.49 15.71
N MET A 510 3.75 22.75 16.73
CA MET A 510 2.73 23.81 16.76
C MET A 510 2.75 24.53 18.12
N PHE A 511 3.86 25.17 18.42
CA PHE A 511 4.04 25.84 19.69
C PHE A 511 2.96 26.88 19.96
N ARG A 512 2.25 26.73 21.08
CA ARG A 512 1.07 27.54 21.45
C ARG A 512 -0.01 27.56 20.36
N ASP A 513 -0.23 26.41 19.71
CA ASP A 513 -1.19 26.23 18.62
C ASP A 513 -1.00 27.20 17.43
N THR A 514 0.22 27.72 17.28
CA THR A 514 0.63 28.52 16.13
C THR A 514 1.47 27.68 15.16
N PRO A 515 1.56 28.02 13.85
CA PRO A 515 2.36 27.28 12.88
C PRO A 515 3.87 27.51 13.07
N ASN A 516 4.32 27.59 14.33
CA ASN A 516 5.70 27.72 14.71
C ASN A 516 6.16 26.44 15.41
N ARG A 517 7.20 25.84 14.86
CA ARG A 517 7.86 24.67 15.45
C ARG A 517 8.97 25.15 16.38
N ILE A 518 9.03 24.58 17.59
CA ILE A 518 10.16 24.76 18.49
C ILE A 518 10.76 23.41 18.83
N GLY A 519 12.09 23.33 18.83
CA GLY A 519 12.82 22.11 19.17
C GLY A 519 14.00 22.39 20.09
N PHE A 520 14.34 21.38 20.90
CA PHE A 520 15.54 21.35 21.74
C PHE A 520 16.24 20.03 21.53
N SER A 521 17.55 20.04 21.40
CA SER A 521 18.32 18.81 21.32
C SER A 521 19.60 18.87 22.15
N LEU A 522 19.99 17.71 22.67
CA LEU A 522 21.28 17.46 23.30
C LEU A 522 21.96 16.33 22.55
N PHE A 523 23.24 16.46 22.30
CA PHE A 523 24.00 15.45 21.59
C PHE A 523 25.40 15.24 22.20
N TYR A 524 25.87 14.01 22.05
CA TYR A 524 27.23 13.55 22.35
C TYR A 524 27.69 12.69 21.18
N THR A 525 28.87 12.93 20.67
CA THR A 525 29.47 12.13 19.59
C THR A 525 30.96 11.99 19.84
N PHE A 526 31.42 10.75 19.95
CA PHE A 526 32.82 10.38 19.95
C PHE A 526 33.19 9.73 18.61
N ARG A 527 34.28 10.15 18.04
CA ARG A 527 34.83 9.67 16.77
C ARG A 527 36.28 9.37 16.93
N GLY A 528 36.61 8.08 16.95
CA GLY A 528 37.99 7.64 17.03
C GLY A 528 38.69 7.74 15.70
N GLN A 529 40.04 7.90 15.80
CA GLN A 529 40.88 7.80 14.62
C GLN A 529 40.72 6.45 13.94
N GLY A 530 40.63 6.47 12.58
CA GLY A 530 40.65 5.27 11.76
C GLY A 530 41.98 5.17 11.00
N ASN A 531 42.41 3.97 10.67
CA ASN A 531 43.60 3.74 9.86
C ASN A 531 43.44 4.04 8.37
N SER A 532 42.41 4.78 7.97
CA SER A 532 42.19 5.15 6.58
C SER A 532 43.05 6.34 6.19
N TYR A 533 43.71 6.27 5.03
CA TYR A 533 44.52 7.34 4.46
C TYR A 533 43.73 8.62 4.19
N TYR A 534 42.45 8.51 4.03
CA TYR A 534 41.54 9.61 3.65
C TYR A 534 40.71 10.14 4.82
N PHE A 535 41.10 9.86 6.07
CA PHE A 535 40.33 10.28 7.24
C PHE A 535 41.20 10.97 8.27
N TYR A 536 40.59 11.75 9.18
CA TYR A 536 41.31 12.48 10.21
C TYR A 536 42.03 11.52 11.19
N PRO A 537 43.34 11.59 11.33
CA PRO A 537 44.09 10.66 12.14
C PRO A 537 44.17 11.08 13.62
N PHE A 538 43.04 11.50 14.20
CA PHE A 538 42.89 11.87 15.60
C PHE A 538 41.49 11.58 16.10
N ASP A 539 41.35 11.41 17.40
CA ASP A 539 40.08 11.26 18.05
C ASP A 539 39.38 12.61 18.22
N GLN A 540 38.07 12.63 18.09
CA GLN A 540 37.23 13.80 18.28
C GLN A 540 36.07 13.49 19.20
N LEU A 541 35.94 14.23 20.30
CA LEU A 541 34.76 14.28 21.16
C LEU A 541 34.00 15.57 20.90
N SER A 542 32.72 15.46 20.59
CA SER A 542 31.82 16.59 20.38
C SER A 542 30.59 16.44 21.25
N LYS A 543 30.26 17.45 22.06
CA LYS A 543 29.07 17.51 22.89
C LYS A 543 28.43 18.89 22.86
N GLY A 544 27.12 18.93 22.93
CA GLY A 544 26.44 20.20 22.87
C GLY A 544 24.93 20.10 22.90
N GLY A 545 24.30 21.25 22.63
CA GLY A 545 22.86 21.34 22.52
C GLY A 545 22.42 22.39 21.51
N SER A 546 21.21 22.27 21.03
CA SER A 546 20.63 23.25 20.12
C SER A 546 19.20 23.62 20.48
N ILE A 547 18.85 24.83 20.13
CA ILE A 547 17.46 25.35 20.12
C ILE A 547 17.12 25.59 18.67
N GLU A 548 15.96 25.09 18.26
CA GLU A 548 15.46 25.21 16.90
C GLU A 548 14.13 25.93 16.90
N TRP A 549 13.96 26.87 15.97
CA TRP A 549 12.69 27.46 15.62
C TRP A 549 12.43 27.30 14.15
N GLY A 550 11.22 26.93 13.76
CA GLY A 550 10.85 26.71 12.37
C GLY A 550 9.45 27.19 12.05
N ARG A 551 9.23 27.56 10.81
CA ARG A 551 7.92 28.03 10.34
C ARG A 551 7.69 27.63 8.88
N ARG A 552 6.45 27.23 8.56
CA ARG A 552 5.98 27.15 7.18
C ARG A 552 5.73 28.56 6.64
N LEU A 553 6.27 28.86 5.49
CA LEU A 553 6.07 30.14 4.83
C LEU A 553 4.87 30.04 3.88
N LYS A 554 4.07 31.09 3.79
CA LYS A 554 2.94 31.16 2.87
C LYS A 554 3.32 31.77 1.51
N TRP A 555 4.46 32.42 1.44
CA TRP A 555 4.99 33.08 0.25
C TRP A 555 6.43 32.63 -0.01
N PRO A 556 6.86 32.36 -1.25
CA PRO A 556 6.14 32.55 -2.53
C PRO A 556 5.12 31.47 -2.82
N ASP A 557 5.23 30.27 -2.23
CA ASP A 557 4.25 29.20 -2.33
C ASP A 557 4.17 28.39 -1.02
N ASP A 558 3.20 27.48 -0.92
CA ASP A 558 2.94 26.68 0.29
C ASP A 558 3.96 25.59 0.55
N TYR A 559 4.92 25.38 -0.34
CA TYR A 559 5.96 24.35 -0.20
C TYR A 559 7.18 24.82 0.60
N PHE A 560 7.28 26.14 0.90
CA PHE A 560 8.41 26.70 1.62
C PHE A 560 8.32 26.50 3.12
N ARG A 561 9.46 26.13 3.70
CA ARG A 561 9.68 26.02 5.16
C ARG A 561 11.00 26.67 5.50
N ALA A 562 11.04 27.40 6.61
CA ALA A 562 12.28 27.99 7.13
C ALA A 562 12.52 27.50 8.56
N TYR A 563 13.78 27.21 8.87
CA TYR A 563 14.23 26.77 10.18
C TYR A 563 15.46 27.61 10.56
N TRP A 564 15.51 28.00 11.83
CA TRP A 564 16.66 28.63 12.46
C TRP A 564 17.06 27.79 13.65
N SER A 565 18.36 27.55 13.81
CA SER A 565 18.88 26.84 14.96
C SER A 565 20.09 27.55 15.55
N LEU A 566 20.08 27.71 16.87
CA LEU A 566 21.25 28.14 17.61
C LEU A 566 21.85 26.92 18.31
N THR A 567 23.07 26.58 17.98
CA THR A 567 23.78 25.40 18.52
C THR A 567 25.00 25.85 19.29
N LEU A 568 25.10 25.39 20.54
CA LEU A 568 26.32 25.46 21.35
C LEU A 568 27.00 24.09 21.33
N ARG A 569 28.26 24.06 20.88
CA ARG A 569 29.05 22.84 20.77
C ARG A 569 30.41 23.03 21.41
N ARG A 570 30.87 22.00 22.11
CA ARG A 570 32.27 21.91 22.57
C ARG A 570 32.89 20.68 21.92
N ALA A 571 34.02 20.89 21.26
CA ALA A 571 34.80 19.85 20.63
C ALA A 571 36.15 19.72 21.36
N GLU A 572 36.63 18.48 21.51
CA GLU A 572 37.92 18.13 22.06
C GLU A 572 38.59 17.16 21.11
N TYR A 573 39.90 17.39 20.83
CA TYR A 573 40.71 16.63 19.88
C TYR A 573 41.85 15.96 20.63
N MET A 574 42.09 14.67 20.36
CA MET A 574 43.07 13.85 21.06
C MET A 574 43.84 12.98 20.05
N GLY A 575 45.15 12.90 20.19
CA GLY A 575 46.00 12.13 19.26
C GLY A 575 47.44 12.56 19.31
N ASP A 576 48.18 12.17 18.28
CA ASP A 576 49.58 12.57 18.12
C ASP A 576 49.73 14.08 17.96
N GLU A 577 50.65 14.69 18.68
CA GLU A 577 50.85 16.14 18.72
C GLU A 577 51.29 16.72 17.35
N GLU A 578 52.10 16.00 16.57
CA GLU A 578 52.53 16.48 15.26
C GLU A 578 51.34 16.49 14.30
N VAL A 579 50.54 15.46 14.36
CA VAL A 579 49.31 15.34 13.57
C VAL A 579 48.27 16.41 13.96
N LEU A 580 48.06 16.60 15.27
CA LEU A 580 47.15 17.63 15.73
C LEU A 580 47.62 19.04 15.31
N ASN A 581 48.94 19.31 15.36
CA ASN A 581 49.47 20.58 14.90
C ASN A 581 49.27 20.81 13.39
N GLU A 582 49.41 19.77 12.58
CA GLU A 582 49.20 19.85 11.13
C GLU A 582 47.76 20.24 10.78
N TYR A 583 46.78 19.63 11.46
CA TYR A 583 45.35 19.80 11.14
C TYR A 583 44.69 20.96 11.88
N LEU A 584 45.10 21.23 13.10
CA LEU A 584 44.39 22.12 14.06
C LEU A 584 45.27 23.27 14.56
N GLY A 585 46.56 23.28 14.25
CA GLY A 585 47.48 24.22 14.87
C GLY A 585 47.54 24.03 16.38
N SER A 586 47.31 25.09 17.12
CA SER A 586 47.29 25.05 18.60
C SER A 586 45.94 24.65 19.23
N PHE A 587 44.89 24.47 18.43
CA PHE A 587 43.59 24.17 18.95
C PHE A 587 43.46 22.68 19.36
N ARG A 588 43.25 22.41 20.63
CA ARG A 588 42.94 21.07 21.19
C ARG A 588 41.52 20.99 21.67
N LYS A 589 40.92 22.12 21.97
CA LYS A 589 39.55 22.28 22.37
C LYS A 589 38.98 23.49 21.63
N SER A 590 37.74 23.40 21.21
CA SER A 590 37.02 24.52 20.63
C SER A 590 35.60 24.60 21.13
N THR A 591 35.08 25.81 21.24
CA THR A 591 33.71 26.12 21.48
C THR A 591 33.11 26.78 20.24
N GLY A 592 32.13 26.15 19.63
CA GLY A 592 31.42 26.69 18.50
C GLY A 592 30.02 27.17 18.92
N ILE A 593 29.69 28.40 18.58
CA ILE A 593 28.34 28.97 18.71
C ILE A 593 27.84 29.25 17.30
N ASN A 594 26.92 28.41 16.83
CA ASN A 594 26.49 28.39 15.44
C ASN A 594 25.04 28.84 15.33
N LEU A 595 24.80 29.85 14.50
CA LEU A 595 23.45 30.22 14.06
C LEU A 595 23.26 29.69 12.63
N SER A 596 22.36 28.75 12.47
CA SER A 596 22.06 28.15 11.15
C SER A 596 20.65 28.53 10.70
N GLN A 597 20.50 28.90 9.43
CA GLN A 597 19.25 29.08 8.74
C GLN A 597 19.13 28.02 7.67
N THR A 598 18.02 27.30 7.66
CA THR A 598 17.68 26.33 6.60
C THR A 598 16.39 26.75 5.95
N ILE A 599 16.41 26.96 4.63
CA ILE A 599 15.23 27.22 3.82
C ILE A 599 15.05 25.98 2.91
N VAL A 600 13.87 25.40 2.99
CA VAL A 600 13.50 24.21 2.18
C VAL A 600 12.25 24.53 1.38
N ARG A 601 12.29 24.25 0.08
CA ARG A 601 11.11 24.10 -0.76
C ARG A 601 11.00 22.66 -1.19
N ASP A 602 9.89 21.99 -0.91
CA ASP A 602 9.69 20.58 -1.24
C ASP A 602 8.32 20.37 -1.85
N SER A 603 8.29 20.18 -3.18
CA SER A 603 7.09 19.93 -3.98
C SER A 603 7.01 18.52 -4.53
N ARG A 604 7.81 17.57 -3.97
CA ARG A 604 7.80 16.18 -4.39
C ARG A 604 6.47 15.52 -4.10
N ASP A 605 6.03 14.64 -4.98
CA ASP A 605 4.79 13.86 -4.86
C ASP A 605 4.85 12.85 -3.70
N GLN A 606 6.00 12.22 -3.48
CA GLN A 606 6.23 11.25 -2.39
C GLN A 606 7.68 11.28 -1.90
N ALA A 607 7.89 10.81 -0.68
CA ALA A 607 9.20 10.91 -0.03
C ALA A 607 10.17 9.81 -0.47
N GLU A 608 9.69 8.56 -0.62
CA GLU A 608 10.54 7.37 -0.78
C GLU A 608 10.98 7.14 -2.23
N PHE A 609 10.08 7.31 -3.17
CA PHE A 609 10.34 7.21 -4.60
C PHE A 609 9.66 8.35 -5.34
N PRO A 610 10.20 9.59 -5.24
CA PRO A 610 9.63 10.73 -5.95
C PRO A 610 9.60 10.50 -7.46
N THR A 611 8.43 10.72 -8.06
CA THR A 611 8.25 10.58 -9.51
C THR A 611 8.19 11.92 -10.23
N GLN A 612 7.76 12.96 -9.51
CA GLN A 612 7.65 14.32 -10.03
C GLN A 612 7.87 15.35 -8.93
N GLY A 613 8.16 16.57 -9.34
CA GLY A 613 8.38 17.70 -8.44
C GLY A 613 9.85 18.03 -8.24
N SER A 614 10.13 18.85 -7.22
CA SER A 614 11.49 19.31 -6.91
C SER A 614 11.68 19.55 -5.43
N SER A 615 12.94 19.44 -4.98
CA SER A 615 13.37 19.85 -3.65
C SER A 615 14.52 20.82 -3.78
N ALA A 616 14.45 21.94 -3.07
CA ALA A 616 15.53 22.92 -2.96
C ALA A 616 15.81 23.19 -1.49
N THR A 617 17.06 23.02 -1.06
CA THR A 617 17.48 23.25 0.32
C THR A 617 18.70 24.17 0.34
N LEU A 618 18.58 25.30 1.03
CA LEU A 618 19.67 26.22 1.32
C LEU A 618 19.92 26.20 2.83
N VAL A 619 21.13 25.79 3.21
CA VAL A 619 21.62 25.86 4.59
C VAL A 619 22.69 26.94 4.68
N SER A 620 22.49 27.92 5.55
CA SER A 620 23.45 28.97 5.83
C SER A 620 23.81 28.96 7.32
N THR A 621 25.05 28.72 7.65
CA THR A 621 25.57 28.67 9.02
C THR A 621 26.58 29.78 9.26
N PHE A 622 26.39 30.53 10.33
CA PHE A 622 27.32 31.52 10.84
C PHE A 622 27.82 31.04 12.19
N SER A 623 29.12 30.92 12.35
CA SER A 623 29.77 30.49 13.57
C SER A 623 30.68 31.60 14.07
N GLY A 624 30.64 31.84 15.38
CA GLY A 624 31.51 32.82 16.02
C GLY A 624 31.18 34.27 15.65
N GLY A 625 32.20 35.09 15.45
CA GLY A 625 32.04 36.53 15.26
C GLY A 625 31.42 37.20 16.49
N SER A 626 30.30 37.88 16.29
CA SER A 626 29.53 38.51 17.40
C SER A 626 28.85 37.52 18.34
N LEU A 627 28.73 36.24 17.93
CA LEU A 627 28.17 35.17 18.77
C LEU A 627 29.17 34.65 19.79
N GLY A 628 30.49 34.91 19.60
CA GLY A 628 31.53 34.39 20.47
C GLY A 628 31.98 32.97 20.13
N GLY A 629 32.81 32.40 20.99
CA GLY A 629 33.39 31.06 20.75
C GLY A 629 34.73 31.13 20.06
N ASP A 630 35.28 29.97 19.69
CA ASP A 630 36.63 29.81 19.11
C ASP A 630 36.57 29.57 17.61
N GLU A 631 35.42 29.20 17.09
CA GLU A 631 35.19 28.86 15.68
C GLU A 631 34.57 30.03 14.94
N HIS A 632 35.27 30.58 13.95
CA HIS A 632 34.84 31.78 13.24
C HIS A 632 34.78 31.54 11.74
N TYR A 633 33.56 31.22 11.24
CA TYR A 633 33.34 30.94 9.81
C TYR A 633 31.87 31.20 9.41
N HIS A 634 31.64 31.30 8.13
CA HIS A 634 30.32 31.12 7.54
C HIS A 634 30.34 30.01 6.49
N LYS A 635 29.28 29.23 6.45
CA LYS A 635 29.09 28.10 5.54
C LYS A 635 27.75 28.15 4.85
N HIS A 636 27.75 28.00 3.55
CA HIS A 636 26.53 27.96 2.75
C HIS A 636 26.51 26.70 1.91
N VAL A 637 25.40 25.98 1.91
CA VAL A 637 25.20 24.77 1.12
C VAL A 637 23.84 24.84 0.42
N LEU A 638 23.85 24.77 -0.89
CA LEU A 638 22.67 24.68 -1.73
C LEU A 638 22.56 23.27 -2.30
N THR A 639 21.42 22.64 -2.14
CA THR A 639 21.09 21.35 -2.75
C THR A 639 19.79 21.51 -3.52
N LEU A 640 19.81 21.10 -4.78
CA LEU A 640 18.66 21.16 -5.69
C LEU A 640 18.44 19.79 -6.29
N ASP A 641 17.22 19.27 -6.17
CA ASP A 641 16.83 17.98 -6.72
C ASP A 641 15.58 18.15 -7.60
N TRP A 642 15.58 17.56 -8.78
CA TRP A 642 14.47 17.53 -9.71
C TRP A 642 14.11 16.11 -10.07
N TYR A 643 12.82 15.84 -10.17
CA TYR A 643 12.24 14.57 -10.51
C TYR A 643 11.29 14.76 -11.68
N THR A 644 11.60 14.12 -12.80
CA THR A 644 10.83 14.27 -14.04
C THR A 644 10.36 12.87 -14.49
N PRO A 645 9.05 12.64 -14.53
CA PRO A 645 8.53 11.41 -15.12
C PRO A 645 8.87 11.40 -16.62
N THR A 646 9.32 10.24 -17.10
CA THR A 646 9.62 10.04 -18.51
C THR A 646 8.57 9.13 -19.14
N PHE A 647 8.96 8.18 -19.98
CA PHE A 647 8.00 7.22 -20.52
C PHE A 647 7.73 6.09 -19.52
N TRP A 648 6.52 5.56 -19.52
CA TRP A 648 6.03 4.51 -18.62
C TRP A 648 6.15 4.95 -17.14
N LYS A 649 6.82 4.16 -16.30
CA LYS A 649 7.06 4.45 -14.86
C LYS A 649 8.49 4.89 -14.59
N PHE A 650 9.27 5.24 -15.62
CA PHE A 650 10.65 5.66 -15.45
C PHE A 650 10.75 7.12 -15.04
N VAL A 651 11.71 7.39 -14.18
CA VAL A 651 11.94 8.73 -13.63
C VAL A 651 13.37 9.16 -13.88
N LEU A 652 13.53 10.33 -14.47
CA LEU A 652 14.82 10.99 -14.55
C LEU A 652 14.98 11.91 -13.33
N THR A 653 16.04 11.70 -12.58
CA THR A 653 16.38 12.53 -11.42
C THR A 653 17.66 13.31 -11.72
N SER A 654 17.68 14.59 -11.38
CA SER A 654 18.88 15.42 -11.43
C SER A 654 19.10 16.10 -10.09
N SER A 655 20.32 16.07 -9.58
CA SER A 655 20.70 16.65 -8.30
C SER A 655 21.94 17.52 -8.46
N LEU A 656 21.89 18.73 -7.91
CA LEU A 656 23.01 19.66 -7.84
C LEU A 656 23.26 20.04 -6.39
N LYS A 657 24.49 19.83 -5.91
CA LYS A 657 24.95 20.30 -4.62
C LYS A 657 26.13 21.25 -4.80
N MET A 658 26.04 22.41 -4.20
CA MET A 658 27.08 23.42 -4.18
C MET A 658 27.28 23.91 -2.75
N GLY A 659 28.53 24.16 -2.35
CA GLY A 659 28.76 24.66 -1.00
C GLY A 659 30.05 25.44 -0.93
N THR A 660 30.09 26.38 0.01
CA THR A 660 31.29 27.15 0.36
C THR A 660 31.36 27.38 1.87
N ILE A 661 32.57 27.33 2.39
CA ILE A 661 32.88 27.73 3.76
C ILE A 661 34.01 28.72 3.74
N ARG A 662 33.88 29.82 4.47
CA ARG A 662 34.92 30.83 4.59
C ARG A 662 35.14 31.23 6.03
N GLN A 663 36.36 31.47 6.36
CA GLN A 663 36.79 31.99 7.65
C GLN A 663 36.34 33.45 7.81
N LEU A 664 35.88 33.80 9.02
CA LEU A 664 35.60 35.15 9.42
C LEU A 664 36.82 35.70 10.13
N ASN A 665 37.32 36.84 9.69
CA ASN A 665 38.43 37.53 10.36
C ASN A 665 37.89 38.32 11.53
N VAL A 666 38.16 37.88 12.74
CA VAL A 666 37.74 38.50 13.98
C VAL A 666 38.95 38.89 14.80
N GLY A 667 39.19 40.21 15.00
CA GLY A 667 40.08 40.72 16.00
C GLY A 667 41.61 40.41 15.85
N GLY A 668 42.10 40.06 14.62
CA GLY A 668 43.51 39.85 14.36
C GLY A 668 44.13 38.58 14.96
N GLY A 669 43.33 37.73 15.58
CA GLY A 669 43.74 36.44 16.11
C GLY A 669 43.65 35.29 15.08
N TYR A 670 44.35 34.19 15.38
CA TYR A 670 44.27 32.96 14.62
C TYR A 670 42.83 32.42 14.73
N THR A 671 42.15 32.41 13.64
CA THR A 671 40.84 31.76 13.51
C THR A 671 41.00 30.50 12.71
N TYR A 672 40.20 29.45 12.97
CA TYR A 672 40.30 28.22 12.22
C TYR A 672 38.91 27.70 11.80
N ILE A 673 38.88 26.95 10.70
CA ILE A 673 37.71 26.22 10.27
C ILE A 673 37.89 24.79 10.81
N PRO A 674 36.97 24.29 11.65
CA PRO A 674 37.03 22.93 12.16
C PRO A 674 37.09 21.90 11.01
N PRO A 675 37.98 20.88 11.09
CA PRO A 675 38.13 19.89 10.03
C PRO A 675 36.80 19.25 9.60
N TYR A 676 35.94 18.90 10.56
CA TYR A 676 34.68 18.28 10.30
C TYR A 676 33.61 19.17 9.60
N GLU A 677 33.85 20.49 9.52
CA GLU A 677 33.03 21.42 8.76
C GLU A 677 33.48 21.56 7.31
N ARG A 678 34.70 21.16 7.01
CA ARG A 678 35.23 21.19 5.64
C ARG A 678 34.53 20.16 4.77
N PHE A 679 34.45 20.43 3.48
CA PHE A 679 33.84 19.52 2.51
C PHE A 679 34.81 18.39 2.16
N ILE A 680 34.29 17.16 2.13
CA ILE A 680 34.98 15.98 1.62
C ILE A 680 34.01 15.20 0.72
N MET A 681 34.53 14.43 -0.23
CA MET A 681 33.75 13.71 -1.22
C MET A 681 34.40 12.36 -1.55
N GLY A 682 33.56 11.39 -1.97
CA GLY A 682 33.99 10.07 -2.42
C GLY A 682 33.18 8.96 -1.76
N GLY A 683 33.12 7.80 -2.40
CA GLY A 683 32.46 6.59 -1.92
C GLY A 683 30.98 6.79 -1.56
N ASN A 684 30.60 6.28 -0.40
CA ASN A 684 29.24 6.43 0.14
C ASN A 684 29.01 7.77 0.87
N GLY A 685 30.06 8.55 1.10
CA GLY A 685 30.00 9.85 1.78
C GLY A 685 29.75 9.76 3.28
N ILE A 686 29.79 8.59 3.88
CA ILE A 686 29.58 8.41 5.32
C ILE A 686 30.95 8.46 6.05
N PRO A 687 31.03 9.10 7.22
CA PRO A 687 29.97 9.78 7.97
C PRO A 687 29.83 11.28 7.70
N TYR A 688 30.73 11.90 6.98
CA TYR A 688 30.77 13.38 6.83
C TYR A 688 30.85 13.88 5.40
N GLY A 689 31.17 12.99 4.48
CA GLY A 689 31.43 13.34 3.10
C GLY A 689 30.17 13.52 2.27
N THR A 690 30.40 13.91 1.05
CA THR A 690 29.41 13.87 -0.01
C THR A 690 29.69 12.66 -0.87
N MET A 691 28.66 11.82 -1.08
CA MET A 691 28.78 10.64 -1.94
C MET A 691 29.25 11.03 -3.33
N LEU A 692 30.22 10.29 -3.87
CA LEU A 692 30.60 10.26 -5.27
C LEU A 692 30.96 8.80 -5.61
N ARG A 693 30.06 8.11 -6.26
CA ARG A 693 30.19 6.69 -6.59
C ARG A 693 31.31 6.49 -7.60
N GLY A 694 31.98 5.34 -7.57
CA GLY A 694 33.11 5.07 -8.45
C GLY A 694 34.47 5.62 -7.94
N TYR A 695 34.49 6.11 -6.71
CA TYR A 695 35.71 6.56 -6.02
C TYR A 695 35.74 6.06 -4.57
N PRO A 696 36.87 5.83 -3.95
CA PRO A 696 36.97 5.44 -2.55
C PRO A 696 36.39 6.49 -1.60
N ASP A 697 36.00 6.07 -0.40
CA ASP A 697 35.44 6.96 0.62
C ASP A 697 36.39 8.12 0.92
N ASN A 698 35.88 9.35 0.87
CA ASN A 698 36.57 10.60 1.18
C ASN A 698 37.85 10.89 0.36
N SER A 699 38.02 10.26 -0.79
CA SER A 699 39.24 10.34 -1.61
C SER A 699 39.34 11.61 -2.45
N ILE A 700 38.27 12.39 -2.58
CA ILE A 700 38.22 13.58 -3.44
C ILE A 700 38.34 14.83 -2.59
N GLY A 701 39.37 15.60 -2.81
CA GLY A 701 39.63 16.89 -2.17
C GLY A 701 41.10 17.17 -1.94
N PRO A 702 41.41 18.30 -1.31
CA PRO A 702 42.75 18.66 -0.96
C PRO A 702 43.38 17.66 0.00
N LEU A 703 44.69 17.40 -0.21
CA LEU A 703 45.51 16.49 0.60
C LEU A 703 46.58 17.28 1.37
N THR A 704 47.03 16.74 2.50
CA THR A 704 48.22 17.19 3.20
C THR A 704 49.48 16.87 2.39
N SER A 705 50.61 17.39 2.83
CA SER A 705 51.96 17.01 2.31
C SER A 705 52.24 15.51 2.38
N GLN A 706 51.63 14.81 3.31
CA GLN A 706 51.76 13.37 3.50
C GLN A 706 50.69 12.56 2.73
N GLY A 707 49.88 13.20 1.86
CA GLY A 707 48.85 12.56 1.07
C GLY A 707 47.51 12.27 1.79
N ARG A 708 47.31 12.81 3.00
CA ARG A 708 46.09 12.62 3.79
C ARG A 708 45.01 13.67 3.45
N GLY A 709 43.75 13.30 3.43
CA GLY A 709 42.66 14.23 3.17
C GLY A 709 42.45 15.25 4.29
N ILE A 710 42.42 16.54 3.94
CA ILE A 710 42.13 17.65 4.87
C ILE A 710 40.78 18.30 4.66
N GLY A 711 40.07 17.89 3.63
CA GLY A 711 38.82 18.53 3.20
C GLY A 711 39.05 19.92 2.58
N GLY A 712 38.09 20.40 1.84
CA GLY A 712 38.16 21.70 1.14
C GLY A 712 37.12 22.70 1.62
N ASN A 713 37.27 23.91 1.11
CA ASN A 713 36.40 25.03 1.45
C ASN A 713 35.25 25.24 0.45
N THR A 714 35.32 24.58 -0.68
CA THR A 714 34.29 24.68 -1.73
C THR A 714 34.00 23.31 -2.29
N ILE A 715 32.73 23.02 -2.56
CA ILE A 715 32.25 21.75 -3.12
C ILE A 715 31.26 22.03 -4.25
N MET A 716 31.32 21.20 -5.28
CA MET A 716 30.28 21.06 -6.28
C MET A 716 30.11 19.60 -6.64
N LYS A 717 28.85 19.14 -6.72
CA LYS A 717 28.51 17.84 -7.24
C LYS A 717 27.25 17.96 -8.10
N TYR A 718 27.27 17.34 -9.25
CA TYR A 718 26.11 17.10 -10.09
C TYR A 718 25.92 15.57 -10.22
N SER A 719 24.68 15.13 -10.15
CA SER A 719 24.30 13.73 -10.29
C SER A 719 23.04 13.64 -11.13
N THR A 720 23.01 12.71 -12.07
CA THR A 720 21.80 12.34 -12.79
C THR A 720 21.57 10.84 -12.68
N GLU A 721 20.30 10.45 -12.47
CA GLU A 721 19.94 9.04 -12.33
C GLU A 721 18.68 8.77 -13.18
N PHE A 722 18.73 7.71 -13.95
CA PHE A 722 17.56 7.18 -14.65
C PHE A 722 17.06 5.97 -13.88
N ARG A 723 15.92 6.15 -13.19
CA ARG A 723 15.34 5.19 -12.25
C ARG A 723 14.22 4.39 -12.89
N PHE A 724 14.20 3.08 -12.61
CA PHE A 724 13.16 2.17 -13.09
C PHE A 724 12.64 1.30 -11.94
N PRO A 725 11.35 1.45 -11.56
CA PRO A 725 10.78 0.71 -10.44
C PRO A 725 10.52 -0.74 -10.84
N PHE A 726 10.93 -1.69 -9.97
CA PHE A 726 10.59 -3.11 -10.08
C PHE A 726 9.37 -3.47 -9.26
N SER A 727 9.19 -2.84 -8.11
CA SER A 727 8.08 -3.04 -7.19
C SER A 727 7.76 -1.73 -6.46
N GLU A 728 6.48 -1.50 -6.20
CA GLU A 728 5.99 -0.35 -5.43
C GLU A 728 5.79 -0.68 -3.94
N ASN A 729 5.56 -1.96 -3.63
CA ASN A 729 5.44 -2.42 -2.24
C ASN A 729 6.02 -3.84 -2.10
N PRO A 730 7.17 -4.02 -1.44
CA PRO A 730 8.09 -2.94 -0.99
C PRO A 730 8.68 -2.17 -2.17
N VAL A 731 9.10 -0.92 -1.93
CA VAL A 731 9.72 -0.10 -2.97
C VAL A 731 11.07 -0.69 -3.37
N VAL A 732 11.17 -1.15 -4.61
CA VAL A 732 12.41 -1.67 -5.21
C VAL A 732 12.60 -1.04 -6.57
N TYR A 733 13.76 -0.42 -6.78
CA TYR A 733 14.08 0.17 -8.08
C TYR A 733 15.55 0.02 -8.45
N GLY A 734 15.80 -0.10 -9.73
CA GLY A 734 17.12 0.00 -10.31
C GLY A 734 17.38 1.38 -10.85
N MET A 735 18.65 1.69 -11.11
CA MET A 735 19.04 2.95 -11.73
C MET A 735 20.29 2.83 -12.55
N LEU A 736 20.39 3.68 -13.57
CA LEU A 736 21.64 4.08 -14.21
C LEU A 736 22.00 5.46 -13.68
N PHE A 737 23.25 5.69 -13.34
CA PHE A 737 23.68 6.99 -12.85
C PHE A 737 24.92 7.52 -13.58
N ALA A 738 25.02 8.83 -13.61
CA ALA A 738 26.23 9.55 -13.97
C ALA A 738 26.44 10.70 -12.99
N GLU A 739 27.68 10.87 -12.50
CA GLU A 739 28.03 11.86 -11.50
C GLU A 739 29.29 12.63 -11.90
N ALA A 740 29.38 13.86 -11.44
CA ALA A 740 30.56 14.67 -11.54
C ALA A 740 30.69 15.55 -10.30
N GLY A 741 31.86 15.58 -9.68
CA GLY A 741 32.04 16.38 -8.47
C GLY A 741 33.49 16.70 -8.17
N GLY A 742 33.67 17.70 -7.31
CA GLY A 742 34.99 18.12 -6.85
C GLY A 742 34.92 18.92 -5.55
N VAL A 743 36.05 18.96 -4.86
CA VAL A 743 36.24 19.70 -3.61
C VAL A 743 37.55 20.47 -3.70
N TRP A 744 37.56 21.74 -3.34
CA TRP A 744 38.73 22.63 -3.47
C TRP A 744 38.94 23.48 -2.20
N ASN A 745 40.20 23.87 -1.94
CA ASN A 745 40.56 24.80 -0.85
C ASN A 745 40.27 26.26 -1.19
N ASP A 746 40.26 26.59 -2.47
CA ASP A 746 40.10 27.95 -2.96
C ASP A 746 38.63 28.27 -3.35
N THR A 747 38.44 29.49 -3.82
CA THR A 747 37.16 29.96 -4.33
C THR A 747 37.03 29.77 -5.85
N ARG A 748 37.70 28.75 -6.40
CA ARG A 748 37.76 28.50 -7.84
C ARG A 748 36.40 28.40 -8.50
N LEU A 749 35.42 27.80 -7.84
CA LEU A 749 34.06 27.74 -8.30
C LEU A 749 33.46 29.15 -8.54
N ILE A 750 33.63 30.07 -7.59
CA ILE A 750 33.11 31.45 -7.69
C ILE A 750 33.86 32.20 -8.78
N LYS A 751 35.20 32.03 -8.87
CA LYS A 751 36.00 32.62 -9.95
C LYS A 751 35.59 32.06 -11.31
N SER A 752 35.35 30.77 -11.44
CA SER A 752 34.92 30.12 -12.68
C SER A 752 33.58 30.64 -13.15
N LEU A 753 32.63 30.93 -12.25
CA LEU A 753 31.31 31.47 -12.58
C LEU A 753 31.33 32.95 -12.92
N GLY A 754 32.23 33.73 -12.35
CA GLY A 754 32.30 35.20 -12.48
C GLY A 754 33.37 35.73 -13.43
N SER A 755 34.30 34.91 -13.97
CA SER A 755 35.37 35.35 -14.83
C SER A 755 35.06 35.17 -16.32
N PRO A 756 35.40 36.14 -17.17
CA PRO A 756 35.31 35.98 -18.63
C PRO A 756 36.31 34.91 -19.18
N ARG A 757 37.38 34.62 -18.47
CA ARG A 757 38.27 33.44 -18.73
C ARG A 757 37.95 32.37 -17.70
N ARG A 758 37.03 31.47 -18.01
CA ARG A 758 36.61 30.35 -17.17
C ARG A 758 37.82 29.38 -17.00
N GLU A 759 38.38 29.28 -15.81
CA GLU A 759 39.27 28.15 -15.48
C GLU A 759 38.40 26.88 -15.44
N PRO A 760 38.82 25.79 -16.09
CA PRO A 760 38.05 24.56 -16.06
C PRO A 760 37.96 24.03 -14.64
N LEU A 761 36.71 23.69 -14.23
CA LEU A 761 36.50 22.96 -12.99
C LEU A 761 36.98 21.52 -13.20
N GLU A 762 38.01 21.12 -12.47
CA GLU A 762 38.48 19.74 -12.46
C GLU A 762 37.49 18.87 -11.68
N LEU A 763 36.46 18.41 -12.36
CA LEU A 763 35.44 17.53 -11.80
C LEU A 763 35.86 16.07 -12.01
N LYS A 764 35.80 15.28 -10.96
CA LYS A 764 35.93 13.82 -11.03
C LYS A 764 34.61 13.21 -11.45
N ARG A 765 34.61 12.42 -12.51
CA ARG A 765 33.44 11.89 -13.19
C ARG A 765 33.29 10.42 -12.97
N SER A 766 32.06 9.97 -12.81
CA SER A 766 31.75 8.54 -12.73
C SER A 766 30.39 8.22 -13.37
N ALA A 767 30.24 6.95 -13.74
CA ALA A 767 28.94 6.41 -14.17
C ALA A 767 28.82 4.95 -13.71
N GLY A 768 27.60 4.47 -13.59
CA GLY A 768 27.40 3.12 -13.14
C GLY A 768 25.92 2.73 -13.04
N ILE A 769 25.72 1.61 -12.35
CA ILE A 769 24.40 1.02 -12.11
C ILE A 769 24.19 0.85 -10.62
N GLY A 770 22.93 0.90 -10.20
CA GLY A 770 22.58 0.69 -8.80
C GLY A 770 21.21 0.07 -8.62
N ILE A 771 21.00 -0.49 -7.46
CA ILE A 771 19.71 -1.02 -7.01
C ILE A 771 19.38 -0.52 -5.60
N ARG A 772 18.14 -0.24 -5.35
CA ARG A 772 17.64 0.21 -4.05
C ARG A 772 16.46 -0.66 -3.61
N PHE A 773 16.46 -0.98 -2.32
CA PHE A 773 15.40 -1.67 -1.62
C PHE A 773 14.98 -0.83 -0.42
N PHE A 774 13.72 -0.50 -0.32
CA PHE A 774 13.21 0.17 0.87
C PHE A 774 12.56 -0.86 1.81
N MET A 775 13.13 -1.00 3.01
CA MET A 775 12.60 -1.89 4.04
C MET A 775 12.00 -1.06 5.18
N PRO A 776 10.73 -1.26 5.55
CA PRO A 776 10.02 -0.38 6.49
C PRO A 776 10.70 -0.20 7.85
N MET A 777 11.45 -1.19 8.34
CA MET A 777 12.13 -1.12 9.66
C MET A 777 13.62 -0.73 9.57
N ILE A 778 14.26 -0.95 8.44
CA ILE A 778 15.71 -0.79 8.27
C ILE A 778 16.05 0.47 7.45
N GLY A 779 15.05 1.00 6.71
CA GLY A 779 15.26 2.09 5.77
C GLY A 779 15.72 1.62 4.39
N GLN A 780 16.38 2.48 3.65
CA GLN A 780 16.85 2.20 2.31
C GLN A 780 18.16 1.40 2.32
N LEU A 781 18.15 0.25 1.66
CA LEU A 781 19.37 -0.50 1.32
C LEU A 781 19.71 -0.25 -0.14
N GLY A 782 21.01 -0.06 -0.41
CA GLY A 782 21.48 0.15 -1.77
C GLY A 782 22.79 -0.56 -2.06
N PHE A 783 22.94 -0.97 -3.30
CA PHE A 783 24.18 -1.46 -3.86
C PHE A 783 24.45 -0.77 -5.19
N ASP A 784 25.59 -0.12 -5.29
CA ASP A 784 26.04 0.57 -6.50
C ASP A 784 27.36 -0.01 -6.99
N MET A 785 27.48 -0.10 -8.30
CA MET A 785 28.72 -0.36 -8.99
C MET A 785 29.01 0.82 -9.91
N GLY A 786 30.03 1.58 -9.58
CA GLY A 786 30.43 2.79 -10.29
C GLY A 786 31.83 2.68 -10.88
N TYR A 787 32.03 3.26 -12.06
CA TYR A 787 33.32 3.39 -12.69
C TYR A 787 33.79 4.85 -12.60
N GLY A 788 34.93 5.08 -11.92
CA GLY A 788 35.57 6.39 -11.87
C GLY A 788 36.49 6.60 -13.09
N PHE A 789 36.17 7.65 -13.86
CA PHE A 789 36.91 7.92 -15.11
C PHE A 789 38.21 8.70 -14.91
N ASP A 790 38.40 9.35 -13.78
CA ASP A 790 39.49 10.27 -13.54
C ASP A 790 40.48 9.71 -12.50
N ASP A 791 41.74 9.96 -12.72
CA ASP A 791 42.80 9.61 -11.80
C ASP A 791 42.74 10.44 -10.51
N ILE A 792 42.90 9.78 -9.35
CA ILE A 792 42.95 10.43 -8.02
C ILE A 792 44.29 10.19 -7.31
N ILE A 793 45.12 9.24 -7.80
CA ILE A 793 46.37 8.84 -7.19
C ILE A 793 47.54 9.55 -7.86
N GLY A 794 47.37 10.05 -9.08
CA GLY A 794 48.42 10.74 -9.86
C GLY A 794 49.28 9.77 -10.70
N ASP A 795 48.80 8.57 -10.93
CA ASP A 795 49.48 7.55 -11.76
C ASP A 795 49.05 7.58 -13.25
N GLY A 796 48.12 8.48 -13.60
CA GLY A 796 47.57 8.66 -14.94
C GLY A 796 46.52 7.66 -15.36
N ASN A 797 46.10 6.75 -14.47
CA ASN A 797 45.07 5.75 -14.74
C ASN A 797 43.73 6.17 -14.17
N PRO A 798 42.57 5.78 -14.80
CA PRO A 798 41.28 5.99 -14.19
C PRO A 798 41.16 5.16 -12.90
N GLN A 799 40.37 5.64 -11.93
CA GLN A 799 40.11 4.92 -10.67
C GLN A 799 39.57 3.52 -10.91
N GLY A 800 38.75 3.33 -11.96
CA GLY A 800 38.18 2.05 -12.30
C GLY A 800 36.85 1.74 -11.55
N TRP A 801 36.59 0.43 -11.38
CA TRP A 801 35.33 -0.03 -10.74
C TRP A 801 35.41 0.00 -9.23
N GLU A 802 34.45 0.66 -8.60
CA GLU A 802 34.26 0.70 -7.17
C GLU A 802 32.82 0.28 -6.80
N TYR A 803 32.73 -0.43 -5.68
CA TYR A 803 31.46 -0.92 -5.14
C TYR A 803 31.07 -0.09 -3.93
N THR A 804 29.83 0.38 -3.91
CA THR A 804 29.32 1.18 -2.78
C THR A 804 28.07 0.52 -2.21
N ILE A 805 28.10 0.26 -0.92
CA ILE A 805 26.95 -0.28 -0.18
C ILE A 805 26.35 0.87 0.64
N ILE A 806 25.03 1.02 0.55
CA ILE A 806 24.29 2.07 1.26
C ILE A 806 23.31 1.40 2.21
N PHE A 807 23.36 1.81 3.48
CA PHE A 807 22.45 1.33 4.51
C PHE A 807 21.79 2.51 5.22
N GLY A 808 20.47 2.44 5.45
CA GLY A 808 19.76 3.30 6.40
C GLY A 808 19.77 4.80 6.10
N ARG A 809 19.54 5.20 4.86
CA ARG A 809 19.33 6.62 4.48
C ARG A 809 17.90 7.02 4.53
#